data_6f850e5e0375c6501078f34aff9fad59
#
_entry.id   6f850e5e0375c6501078f34aff9fad59
#
_cell.length_a   1.000
_cell.length_b   1.000
_cell.length_c   1.000
_cell.angle_alpha   90.00
_cell.angle_beta   90.00
_cell.angle_gamma   90.00
#
_symmetry.space_group_name_H-M   'P 1'
#
loop_
_entity.id
_entity.type
_entity.pdbx_description
1 polymer ?
#
loop_
_entity_poly.entity_id
_entity_poly.type
_entity_poly.pdbx_seq_one_letter_code
_entity_poly.pdbx_strand_id
1 'polypeptide(L)'
;MRRTLQWALMLLLCLPASLSAQTRKHVILYIGDGHGIAPRTATRMALGQGRPGSRFSDEPNFRLLAQDRLRYTAMVTTHALNSWITDSAPGASVYAIGRRGKIDNEFISLDPETYEPLETILEAAKKAGYAVGLVTTTRVTHATPAAFASHIWNRDLEDYIAAQYLSASQEEYEAIFNAGPGYNPARDWVLPEPKVGVEIDVILGGGARHFLPRNNPNRNGNATVRDRNGQPITDGNGQPVVLSGRRSDNVDLIEIAKERGYVYVNSRDALLDILDRLNEFTPDNDAKLLGLFSSSHRSYEAERQRLYPWEPALWEMTMVAIEVLKRKSDKGFFLMVEGGRIDHLEHANAGGIGYEGNRYTVVADVEAIVADEVYSGGANRLPGVYGSDYMIKEVLDFDYAIGEGLQLMNDATAGQTLILSTSDHECGGFAVVGLHDAQDAQGNGTLIRTYAREPIKTDGQFTPVPTNIDRGDDEIGGWFPEYRLVEFQGKLWPEPAGPNARRIVIAYGSNPIVNGNGDAIGTTPGNHTPQDVWVGADDNVNGAFASRITGRGLLDNTDLFPIMRDFLGVTITSNERLPDEKRSGLGAVGAFPNPFGEKLAVTLAIDRPQTVSLEVYNALGQRVRVLQASAQLAPGTHTVAWDGRDDTGANVASGLYLVVVRSDDQVVSRQVVRIR
;
A
#
# COMPACT_ATOMS: atom_id res chain seq x y z
N MET A 1 37.86 -56.70 -34.68
CA MET A 1 36.52 -56.06 -34.73
C MET A 1 35.66 -56.19 -33.46
N ARG A 2 36.08 -56.83 -32.38
CA ARG A 2 35.28 -56.89 -31.11
C ARG A 2 35.77 -56.01 -29.97
N ARG A 3 36.82 -55.26 -30.13
CA ARG A 3 37.33 -54.29 -29.06
C ARG A 3 37.03 -52.81 -29.31
N THR A 4 36.54 -52.46 -30.49
CA THR A 4 36.14 -51.10 -30.87
C THR A 4 34.68 -50.76 -30.54
N LEU A 5 33.82 -51.78 -30.33
CA LEU A 5 32.42 -51.55 -29.95
C LEU A 5 32.19 -51.32 -28.45
N GLN A 6 33.13 -51.71 -27.59
CA GLN A 6 33.00 -51.48 -26.12
C GLN A 6 33.35 -50.06 -25.68
N TRP A 7 34.16 -49.36 -26.45
CA TRP A 7 34.49 -47.94 -26.13
C TRP A 7 33.44 -46.96 -26.65
N ALA A 8 32.65 -47.31 -27.66
CA ALA A 8 31.54 -46.48 -28.14
C ALA A 8 30.31 -46.53 -27.22
N LEU A 9 30.12 -47.63 -26.45
CA LEU A 9 29.02 -47.74 -25.49
C LEU A 9 29.33 -47.10 -24.12
N MET A 10 30.60 -46.88 -23.78
CA MET A 10 31.00 -46.18 -22.54
C MET A 10 31.03 -44.65 -22.68
N LEU A 11 31.11 -44.12 -23.92
CA LEU A 11 31.05 -42.69 -24.17
C LEU A 11 29.60 -42.14 -24.26
N LEU A 12 28.59 -43.00 -24.33
CA LEU A 12 27.18 -42.59 -24.34
C LEU A 12 26.54 -42.53 -22.93
N LEU A 13 27.27 -42.92 -21.87
CA LEU A 13 26.76 -42.94 -20.51
C LEU A 13 27.34 -41.80 -19.62
N CYS A 14 28.12 -40.90 -20.19
CA CYS A 14 28.64 -39.71 -19.51
C CYS A 14 28.26 -38.40 -20.24
N LEU A 15 27.05 -38.31 -20.77
CA LEU A 15 26.44 -37.02 -20.91
C LEU A 15 26.03 -36.60 -19.51
N PRO A 16 26.61 -35.54 -18.94
CA PRO A 16 26.02 -34.95 -17.76
C PRO A 16 24.59 -34.63 -18.18
N ALA A 17 23.61 -35.15 -17.46
CA ALA A 17 22.31 -34.55 -17.45
C ALA A 17 22.58 -33.08 -17.04
N SER A 18 22.64 -32.20 -18.03
CA SER A 18 22.52 -30.77 -17.77
C SER A 18 21.14 -30.65 -17.14
N LEU A 19 21.09 -30.71 -15.79
CA LEU A 19 20.01 -30.07 -15.08
C LEU A 19 20.01 -28.64 -15.65
N SER A 20 19.06 -28.33 -16.50
CA SER A 20 18.83 -26.95 -16.88
C SER A 20 18.54 -26.25 -15.57
N ALA A 21 19.49 -25.47 -15.07
CA ALA A 21 19.27 -24.66 -13.89
C ALA A 21 17.97 -23.91 -14.14
N GLN A 22 17.01 -24.12 -13.28
CA GLN A 22 15.71 -23.46 -13.42
C GLN A 22 15.99 -21.96 -13.44
N THR A 23 15.58 -21.27 -14.49
CA THR A 23 15.79 -19.82 -14.60
C THR A 23 15.03 -19.14 -13.49
N ARG A 24 15.73 -18.39 -12.65
CA ARG A 24 15.11 -17.61 -11.57
C ARG A 24 14.10 -16.64 -12.16
N LYS A 25 12.99 -16.43 -11.46
CA LYS A 25 11.94 -15.47 -11.84
C LYS A 25 11.69 -14.50 -10.69
N HIS A 26 11.67 -13.23 -10.99
CA HIS A 26 11.47 -12.16 -10.02
C HIS A 26 10.28 -11.30 -10.45
N VAL A 27 9.35 -11.09 -9.54
CA VAL A 27 8.27 -10.10 -9.71
C VAL A 27 8.46 -9.01 -8.67
N ILE A 28 8.48 -7.76 -9.12
CA ILE A 28 8.45 -6.60 -8.23
C ILE A 28 7.22 -5.76 -8.61
N LEU A 29 6.31 -5.64 -7.65
CA LEU A 29 5.15 -4.77 -7.76
C LEU A 29 5.39 -3.52 -6.92
N TYR A 30 5.43 -2.37 -7.58
CA TYR A 30 5.52 -1.04 -6.97
C TYR A 30 4.14 -0.41 -6.91
N ILE A 31 3.71 -0.01 -5.71
CA ILE A 31 2.46 0.70 -5.47
C ILE A 31 2.79 2.06 -4.85
N GLY A 32 2.53 3.13 -5.60
CA GLY A 32 2.51 4.46 -5.03
C GLY A 32 1.10 4.72 -4.50
N ASP A 33 0.92 4.67 -3.18
CA ASP A 33 -0.38 4.91 -2.56
C ASP A 33 -0.84 6.34 -2.87
N GLY A 34 -2.06 6.50 -3.38
CA GLY A 34 -2.59 7.78 -3.81
C GLY A 34 -1.97 8.39 -5.08
N HIS A 35 -0.97 7.72 -5.69
CA HIS A 35 -0.09 8.30 -6.69
C HIS A 35 -0.75 8.50 -8.07
N GLY A 36 -1.38 9.65 -8.26
CA GLY A 36 -1.91 10.10 -9.54
C GLY A 36 -0.85 10.52 -10.56
N ILE A 37 -1.28 11.03 -11.71
CA ILE A 37 -0.38 11.47 -12.79
C ILE A 37 0.32 12.79 -12.43
N ALA A 38 -0.35 13.70 -11.75
CA ALA A 38 0.16 15.04 -11.50
C ALA A 38 1.35 15.10 -10.53
N PRO A 39 1.41 14.32 -9.43
CA PRO A 39 2.61 14.22 -8.59
C PRO A 39 3.85 13.78 -9.36
N ARG A 40 3.70 12.79 -10.26
CA ARG A 40 4.77 12.36 -11.17
C ARG A 40 5.23 13.48 -12.09
N THR A 41 4.30 14.26 -12.63
CA THR A 41 4.61 15.40 -13.49
C THR A 41 5.36 16.48 -12.73
N ALA A 42 4.91 16.85 -11.53
CA ALA A 42 5.59 17.82 -10.67
C ALA A 42 7.04 17.40 -10.37
N THR A 43 7.24 16.13 -10.02
CA THR A 43 8.58 15.57 -9.74
C THR A 43 9.49 15.63 -10.96
N ARG A 44 8.98 15.27 -12.14
CA ARG A 44 9.73 15.38 -13.39
C ARG A 44 10.12 16.82 -13.71
N MET A 45 9.21 17.78 -13.49
CA MET A 45 9.49 19.20 -13.66
C MET A 45 10.60 19.70 -12.73
N ALA A 46 10.60 19.27 -11.48
CA ALA A 46 11.63 19.65 -10.52
C ALA A 46 13.01 19.05 -10.83
N LEU A 47 13.06 17.88 -11.46
CA LEU A 47 14.33 17.29 -11.90
C LEU A 47 14.95 17.99 -13.11
N GLY A 48 14.21 18.85 -13.77
CA GLY A 48 14.64 19.55 -14.97
C GLY A 48 14.35 18.79 -16.26
N GLN A 49 13.49 19.40 -17.08
CA GLN A 49 13.03 18.80 -18.33
C GLN A 49 13.58 19.48 -19.58
N GLY A 50 14.56 20.34 -19.42
CA GLY A 50 14.97 21.17 -20.50
C GLY A 50 13.99 22.33 -20.78
N ARG A 51 14.25 23.07 -21.87
CA ARG A 51 13.41 24.21 -22.23
C ARG A 51 12.20 23.78 -23.05
N PRO A 52 11.04 24.46 -22.94
CA PRO A 52 9.90 24.21 -23.79
C PRO A 52 10.30 24.28 -25.26
N GLY A 53 9.78 23.35 -26.05
CA GLY A 53 10.10 23.25 -27.48
C GLY A 53 11.29 22.37 -27.82
N SER A 54 12.15 22.04 -26.86
CA SER A 54 13.19 21.05 -27.06
C SER A 54 12.57 19.64 -27.03
N ARG A 55 13.14 18.74 -27.80
CA ARG A 55 12.85 17.33 -27.63
C ARG A 55 13.53 16.82 -26.38
N PHE A 56 12.89 15.91 -25.69
CA PHE A 56 13.48 15.29 -24.51
C PHE A 56 14.86 14.67 -24.75
N SER A 57 15.08 14.14 -25.95
CA SER A 57 16.36 13.56 -26.36
C SER A 57 17.48 14.56 -26.58
N ASP A 58 17.15 15.83 -26.79
CA ASP A 58 18.09 16.84 -27.27
C ASP A 58 18.67 17.68 -26.12
N GLU A 59 18.11 17.52 -24.90
CA GLU A 59 18.53 18.30 -23.74
C GLU A 59 19.47 17.50 -22.84
N PRO A 60 20.71 17.94 -22.64
CA PRO A 60 21.70 17.23 -21.83
C PRO A 60 21.33 17.14 -20.35
N ASN A 61 20.46 18.03 -19.89
CA ASN A 61 19.98 18.07 -18.49
C ASN A 61 18.60 17.42 -18.29
N PHE A 62 18.02 16.88 -19.35
CA PHE A 62 16.74 16.19 -19.24
C PHE A 62 16.88 14.90 -18.46
N ARG A 63 16.11 14.78 -17.40
CA ARG A 63 16.11 13.59 -16.53
C ARG A 63 14.77 12.90 -16.57
N LEU A 64 14.79 11.67 -17.05
CA LEU A 64 13.65 10.78 -16.97
C LEU A 64 13.57 10.16 -15.58
N LEU A 65 12.37 10.06 -15.05
CA LEU A 65 12.06 9.20 -13.93
C LEU A 65 12.29 7.73 -14.31
N ALA A 66 12.54 6.87 -13.34
CA ALA A 66 12.59 5.43 -13.54
C ALA A 66 11.24 4.92 -14.09
N GLN A 67 10.14 5.45 -13.60
CA GLN A 67 8.78 5.21 -14.11
C GLN A 67 8.64 5.52 -15.61
N ASP A 68 9.29 6.58 -16.09
CA ASP A 68 9.25 6.98 -17.52
C ASP A 68 10.01 6.02 -18.43
N ARG A 69 10.80 5.12 -17.88
CA ARG A 69 11.62 4.13 -18.61
C ARG A 69 10.93 2.78 -18.76
N LEU A 70 9.82 2.56 -18.08
CA LEU A 70 9.03 1.34 -18.26
C LEU A 70 8.41 1.34 -19.65
N ARG A 71 8.71 0.29 -20.42
CA ARG A 71 8.42 0.25 -21.87
C ARG A 71 6.95 0.16 -22.22
N TYR A 72 6.14 -0.41 -21.35
CA TYR A 72 4.72 -0.63 -21.56
C TYR A 72 3.93 0.18 -20.56
N THR A 73 2.95 0.93 -21.03
CA THR A 73 2.17 1.83 -20.19
C THR A 73 0.68 1.80 -20.57
N ALA A 74 -0.19 2.00 -19.57
CA ALA A 74 -1.64 2.10 -19.75
C ALA A 74 -2.22 2.96 -18.63
N MET A 75 -3.54 3.17 -18.68
CA MET A 75 -4.35 3.64 -17.56
C MET A 75 -5.11 2.44 -17.00
N VAL A 76 -5.35 2.45 -15.69
CA VAL A 76 -6.07 1.40 -14.98
C VAL A 76 -7.11 2.00 -14.05
N THR A 77 -8.30 1.40 -14.02
CA THR A 77 -9.36 1.79 -13.08
C THR A 77 -9.00 1.40 -11.66
N THR A 78 -9.51 2.14 -10.68
CA THR A 78 -9.23 1.90 -9.25
C THR A 78 -10.46 1.52 -8.45
N HIS A 79 -11.65 1.59 -9.02
CA HIS A 79 -12.92 1.46 -8.31
C HIS A 79 -13.06 0.16 -7.50
N ALA A 80 -13.74 0.25 -6.37
CA ALA A 80 -14.15 -0.88 -5.55
C ALA A 80 -15.38 -1.59 -6.15
N LEU A 81 -15.79 -2.72 -5.57
CA LEU A 81 -16.93 -3.50 -6.06
C LEU A 81 -18.25 -2.73 -5.98
N ASN A 82 -18.42 -1.88 -4.99
CA ASN A 82 -19.66 -1.14 -4.70
C ASN A 82 -19.49 0.38 -4.67
N SER A 83 -18.37 0.90 -5.16
CA SER A 83 -18.08 2.33 -5.21
C SER A 83 -17.14 2.68 -6.35
N TRP A 84 -17.33 3.84 -6.98
CA TRP A 84 -16.37 4.40 -7.95
C TRP A 84 -15.07 4.86 -7.29
N ILE A 85 -15.10 5.12 -5.99
CA ILE A 85 -13.93 5.47 -5.17
C ILE A 85 -13.56 4.24 -4.36
N THR A 86 -12.27 4.00 -4.17
CA THR A 86 -11.76 2.94 -3.30
C THR A 86 -10.95 3.52 -2.15
N ASP A 87 -10.65 2.70 -1.15
CA ASP A 87 -9.62 2.90 -0.14
C ASP A 87 -8.47 1.92 -0.42
N SER A 88 -7.33 2.09 0.26
CA SER A 88 -6.12 1.26 0.07
C SER A 88 -6.36 -0.22 0.42
N ALA A 89 -7.25 -0.54 1.38
CA ALA A 89 -7.53 -1.93 1.72
C ALA A 89 -8.14 -2.72 0.55
N PRO A 90 -9.28 -2.32 -0.05
CA PRO A 90 -9.80 -2.96 -1.25
C PRO A 90 -8.93 -2.68 -2.50
N GLY A 91 -8.30 -1.50 -2.61
CA GLY A 91 -7.46 -1.10 -3.75
C GLY A 91 -6.19 -1.95 -3.89
N ALA A 92 -5.49 -2.24 -2.79
CA ALA A 92 -4.33 -3.12 -2.81
C ALA A 92 -4.72 -4.61 -2.83
N SER A 93 -5.81 -4.99 -2.14
CA SER A 93 -6.27 -6.38 -2.14
C SER A 93 -6.58 -6.89 -3.54
N VAL A 94 -7.09 -6.06 -4.44
CA VAL A 94 -7.37 -6.49 -5.82
C VAL A 94 -6.11 -6.95 -6.55
N TYR A 95 -4.96 -6.33 -6.29
CA TYR A 95 -3.68 -6.74 -6.85
C TYR A 95 -3.13 -8.00 -6.18
N ALA A 96 -3.47 -8.20 -4.92
CA ALA A 96 -2.99 -9.35 -4.15
C ALA A 96 -3.79 -10.63 -4.42
N ILE A 97 -5.12 -10.54 -4.61
CA ILE A 97 -6.01 -11.70 -4.75
C ILE A 97 -6.74 -11.80 -6.10
N GLY A 98 -6.63 -10.78 -6.96
CA GLY A 98 -7.30 -10.75 -8.27
C GLY A 98 -8.82 -10.51 -8.21
N ARG A 99 -9.36 -10.07 -7.06
CA ARG A 99 -10.78 -9.79 -6.85
C ARG A 99 -10.97 -8.46 -6.16
N ARG A 100 -11.98 -7.69 -6.60
CA ARG A 100 -12.33 -6.42 -5.97
C ARG A 100 -12.98 -6.63 -4.62
N GLY A 101 -12.52 -5.85 -3.64
CA GLY A 101 -13.21 -5.67 -2.37
C GLY A 101 -14.29 -4.61 -2.43
N LYS A 102 -15.08 -4.51 -1.34
CA LYS A 102 -16.05 -3.43 -1.12
C LYS A 102 -15.39 -2.35 -0.26
N ILE A 103 -15.69 -1.09 -0.56
CA ILE A 103 -15.09 0.04 0.15
C ILE A 103 -15.53 0.13 1.63
N ASP A 104 -16.76 -0.19 1.91
CA ASP A 104 -17.37 -0.05 3.25
C ASP A 104 -16.94 -1.14 4.24
N ASN A 105 -16.18 -2.12 3.80
CA ASN A 105 -15.77 -3.22 4.65
C ASN A 105 -14.34 -3.12 5.17
N GLU A 106 -13.49 -2.31 4.54
CA GLU A 106 -12.05 -2.19 4.89
C GLU A 106 -11.32 -3.55 5.02
N PHE A 107 -11.79 -4.54 4.25
CA PHE A 107 -11.31 -5.91 4.33
C PHE A 107 -9.97 -6.07 3.65
N ILE A 108 -9.12 -6.86 4.28
CA ILE A 108 -7.81 -7.27 3.78
C ILE A 108 -7.92 -8.68 3.22
N SER A 109 -7.81 -8.81 1.90
CA SER A 109 -7.71 -10.07 1.14
C SER A 109 -8.73 -11.15 1.52
N LEU A 110 -9.97 -10.70 1.72
CA LEU A 110 -11.13 -11.56 1.92
C LEU A 110 -12.04 -11.55 0.69
N ASP A 111 -12.78 -12.63 0.51
CA ASP A 111 -13.86 -12.69 -0.45
C ASP A 111 -14.95 -11.67 -0.07
N PRO A 112 -15.35 -10.76 -0.96
CA PRO A 112 -16.31 -9.71 -0.63
C PRO A 112 -17.74 -10.21 -0.40
N GLU A 113 -18.04 -11.45 -0.74
CA GLU A 113 -19.38 -12.05 -0.59
C GLU A 113 -19.42 -13.04 0.58
N THR A 114 -18.42 -13.90 0.72
CA THR A 114 -18.39 -14.96 1.74
C THR A 114 -17.55 -14.59 2.96
N TYR A 115 -16.68 -13.57 2.81
CA TYR A 115 -15.72 -13.12 3.84
C TYR A 115 -14.64 -14.16 4.18
N GLU A 116 -14.50 -15.18 3.35
CA GLU A 116 -13.44 -16.17 3.51
C GLU A 116 -12.10 -15.62 3.02
N PRO A 117 -10.99 -15.99 3.65
CA PRO A 117 -9.65 -15.65 3.19
C PRO A 117 -9.40 -16.16 1.77
N LEU A 118 -8.90 -15.28 0.91
CA LEU A 118 -8.47 -15.62 -0.45
C LEU A 118 -6.95 -15.63 -0.53
N GLU A 119 -6.39 -16.69 -1.10
CA GLU A 119 -4.94 -16.82 -1.23
C GLU A 119 -4.34 -15.68 -2.05
N THR A 120 -3.33 -15.03 -1.50
CA THR A 120 -2.64 -13.94 -2.16
C THR A 120 -1.55 -14.42 -3.13
N ILE A 121 -1.15 -13.56 -4.06
CA ILE A 121 -0.03 -13.84 -4.97
C ILE A 121 1.28 -14.08 -4.20
N LEU A 122 1.50 -13.37 -3.09
CA LEU A 122 2.66 -13.54 -2.22
C LEU A 122 2.65 -14.91 -1.55
N GLU A 123 1.51 -15.33 -1.01
CA GLU A 123 1.36 -16.64 -0.39
C GLU A 123 1.56 -17.78 -1.39
N ALA A 124 0.96 -17.67 -2.58
CA ALA A 124 1.14 -18.65 -3.64
C ALA A 124 2.60 -18.73 -4.11
N ALA A 125 3.28 -17.59 -4.20
CA ALA A 125 4.70 -17.55 -4.52
C ALA A 125 5.53 -18.26 -3.44
N LYS A 126 5.28 -17.97 -2.16
CA LYS A 126 5.98 -18.62 -1.03
C LYS A 126 5.77 -20.14 -1.02
N LYS A 127 4.51 -20.60 -1.16
CA LYS A 127 4.17 -22.03 -1.23
C LYS A 127 4.83 -22.73 -2.43
N ALA A 128 5.01 -21.99 -3.52
CA ALA A 128 5.72 -22.49 -4.69
C ALA A 128 7.25 -22.50 -4.52
N GLY A 129 7.78 -21.98 -3.38
CA GLY A 129 9.20 -21.97 -3.06
C GLY A 129 9.95 -20.72 -3.52
N TYR A 130 9.26 -19.65 -3.90
CA TYR A 130 9.85 -18.34 -4.10
C TYR A 130 10.13 -17.67 -2.74
N ALA A 131 11.12 -16.80 -2.67
CA ALA A 131 11.27 -15.90 -1.54
C ALA A 131 10.25 -14.76 -1.67
N VAL A 132 9.82 -14.19 -0.53
CA VAL A 132 8.78 -13.16 -0.52
C VAL A 132 9.13 -11.99 0.39
N GLY A 133 8.77 -10.76 -0.01
CA GLY A 133 9.08 -9.57 0.75
C GLY A 133 8.06 -8.46 0.64
N LEU A 134 8.03 -7.64 1.69
CA LEU A 134 7.25 -6.41 1.81
C LEU A 134 8.18 -5.26 2.20
N VAL A 135 8.10 -4.16 1.46
CA VAL A 135 8.86 -2.93 1.74
C VAL A 135 7.91 -1.74 1.64
N THR A 136 7.91 -0.84 2.61
CA THR A 136 6.98 0.29 2.64
C THR A 136 7.55 1.51 3.36
N THR A 137 7.09 2.70 3.01
CA THR A 137 7.27 3.92 3.80
C THR A 137 6.21 4.11 4.87
N THR A 138 5.15 3.30 4.87
CA THR A 138 4.14 3.28 5.94
C THR A 138 4.55 2.39 7.10
N ARG A 139 3.62 2.10 8.01
CA ARG A 139 3.73 0.95 8.91
C ARG A 139 3.65 -0.32 8.07
N VAL A 140 4.49 -1.29 8.36
CA VAL A 140 4.46 -2.58 7.65
C VAL A 140 3.11 -3.30 7.76
N THR A 141 2.29 -2.92 8.73
CA THR A 141 0.95 -3.45 9.00
C THR A 141 -0.17 -2.59 8.39
N HIS A 142 0.16 -1.51 7.65
CA HIS A 142 -0.82 -0.69 6.95
C HIS A 142 -1.54 -1.48 5.85
N ALA A 143 -2.65 -0.95 5.35
CA ALA A 143 -3.54 -1.69 4.45
C ALA A 143 -2.86 -2.30 3.23
N THR A 144 -2.01 -1.52 2.55
CA THR A 144 -1.36 -1.95 1.30
C THR A 144 -0.41 -3.13 1.51
N PRO A 145 0.59 -3.10 2.43
CA PRO A 145 1.39 -4.29 2.68
C PRO A 145 0.56 -5.43 3.30
N ALA A 146 -0.43 -5.11 4.15
CA ALA A 146 -1.30 -6.11 4.76
C ALA A 146 -2.06 -6.94 3.71
N ALA A 147 -2.50 -6.32 2.62
CA ALA A 147 -3.24 -6.98 1.56
C ALA A 147 -2.50 -8.17 0.94
N PHE A 148 -1.17 -8.20 0.98
CA PHE A 148 -0.38 -9.26 0.38
C PHE A 148 -0.09 -10.44 1.31
N ALA A 149 -0.19 -10.25 2.63
CA ALA A 149 0.30 -11.24 3.60
C ALA A 149 -0.59 -11.40 4.84
N SER A 150 -1.81 -10.89 4.81
CA SER A 150 -2.76 -11.09 5.89
C SER A 150 -4.20 -11.18 5.40
N HIS A 151 -5.06 -11.72 6.27
CA HIS A 151 -6.49 -11.85 6.02
C HIS A 151 -7.25 -11.40 7.26
N ILE A 152 -7.91 -10.25 7.16
CA ILE A 152 -8.62 -9.68 8.30
C ILE A 152 -9.77 -8.79 7.84
N TRP A 153 -10.81 -8.72 8.63
CA TRP A 153 -12.04 -7.98 8.30
C TRP A 153 -11.95 -6.46 8.54
N ASN A 154 -10.88 -5.97 9.15
CA ASN A 154 -10.66 -4.54 9.36
C ASN A 154 -9.17 -4.22 9.37
N ARG A 155 -8.75 -3.30 8.50
CA ARG A 155 -7.37 -2.85 8.34
C ARG A 155 -6.74 -2.26 9.62
N ASP A 156 -7.56 -1.73 10.53
CA ASP A 156 -7.09 -1.11 11.77
C ASP A 156 -6.68 -2.12 12.84
N LEU A 157 -6.91 -3.40 12.61
CA LEU A 157 -6.49 -4.47 13.51
C LEU A 157 -5.01 -4.84 13.31
N GLU A 158 -4.15 -3.82 13.28
CA GLU A 158 -2.74 -3.94 12.91
C GLU A 158 -1.91 -4.82 13.87
N ASP A 159 -2.29 -4.91 15.15
CA ASP A 159 -1.63 -5.82 16.11
C ASP A 159 -1.81 -7.29 15.70
N TYR A 160 -2.94 -7.63 15.07
CA TYR A 160 -3.22 -8.97 14.54
C TYR A 160 -2.54 -9.21 13.19
N ILE A 161 -2.49 -8.19 12.33
CA ILE A 161 -1.75 -8.23 11.07
C ILE A 161 -0.27 -8.52 11.34
N ALA A 162 0.34 -7.82 12.31
CA ALA A 162 1.73 -8.05 12.71
C ALA A 162 1.98 -9.49 13.15
N ALA A 163 1.03 -10.09 13.89
CA ALA A 163 1.13 -11.49 14.32
C ALA A 163 1.00 -12.48 13.16
N GLN A 164 0.12 -12.20 12.18
CA GLN A 164 -0.01 -13.03 10.97
C GLN A 164 1.29 -13.09 10.17
N TYR A 165 2.02 -11.99 10.02
CA TYR A 165 3.28 -11.92 9.27
C TYR A 165 4.38 -12.86 9.80
N LEU A 166 4.33 -13.15 11.08
CA LEU A 166 5.31 -14.00 11.75
C LEU A 166 4.85 -15.45 11.87
N SER A 167 3.66 -15.80 11.43
CA SER A 167 3.05 -17.12 11.66
C SER A 167 2.93 -17.89 10.35
N ALA A 168 3.41 -19.13 10.36
CA ALA A 168 3.28 -20.06 9.24
C ALA A 168 2.03 -20.96 9.35
N SER A 169 1.36 -20.96 10.50
CA SER A 169 0.17 -21.75 10.75
C SER A 169 -0.78 -21.06 11.74
N GLN A 170 -2.02 -21.52 11.75
CA GLN A 170 -3.04 -21.06 12.70
C GLN A 170 -2.62 -21.31 14.16
N GLU A 171 -2.00 -22.45 14.43
CA GLU A 171 -1.53 -22.81 15.77
C GLU A 171 -0.44 -21.84 16.26
N GLU A 172 0.51 -21.47 15.39
CA GLU A 172 1.52 -20.49 15.71
C GLU A 172 0.96 -19.09 15.96
N TYR A 173 -0.06 -18.70 15.17
CA TYR A 173 -0.76 -17.44 15.35
C TYR A 173 -1.48 -17.38 16.70
N GLU A 174 -2.24 -18.41 17.04
CA GLU A 174 -2.94 -18.49 18.32
C GLU A 174 -1.97 -18.54 19.51
N ALA A 175 -0.83 -19.23 19.36
CA ALA A 175 0.18 -19.29 20.39
C ALA A 175 0.76 -17.91 20.76
N ILE A 176 0.88 -16.99 19.81
CA ILE A 176 1.31 -15.60 20.07
C ILE A 176 0.39 -14.92 21.08
N PHE A 177 -0.92 -15.05 20.92
CA PHE A 177 -1.89 -14.39 21.81
C PHE A 177 -2.07 -15.11 23.12
N ASN A 178 -1.96 -16.44 23.14
CA ASN A 178 -2.06 -17.24 24.36
C ASN A 178 -0.86 -17.05 25.29
N ALA A 179 0.28 -16.56 24.80
CA ALA A 179 1.46 -16.27 25.59
C ALA A 179 1.36 -14.98 26.40
N GLY A 180 0.41 -14.10 26.10
CA GLY A 180 0.28 -12.78 26.71
C GLY A 180 -0.81 -12.67 27.77
N PRO A 181 -0.56 -12.01 28.92
CA PRO A 181 -1.54 -11.88 30.01
C PRO A 181 -2.61 -10.82 29.72
N GLY A 182 -3.19 -10.76 28.56
CA GLY A 182 -4.16 -9.73 28.20
C GLY A 182 -5.09 -10.08 27.05
N TYR A 183 -4.86 -11.19 26.40
CA TYR A 183 -5.70 -11.65 25.33
C TYR A 183 -7.11 -11.98 25.82
N ASN A 184 -8.10 -11.35 25.23
CA ASN A 184 -9.50 -11.63 25.47
C ASN A 184 -10.19 -11.92 24.14
N PRO A 185 -10.39 -13.19 23.79
CA PRO A 185 -11.03 -13.56 22.53
C PRO A 185 -12.45 -13.00 22.36
N ALA A 186 -13.11 -12.61 23.44
CA ALA A 186 -14.43 -11.97 23.37
C ALA A 186 -14.37 -10.48 23.02
N ARG A 187 -13.22 -9.81 23.21
CA ARG A 187 -12.99 -8.41 22.89
C ARG A 187 -12.26 -8.25 21.56
N ASP A 188 -11.35 -9.17 21.28
CA ASP A 188 -10.46 -9.11 20.16
C ASP A 188 -11.05 -9.97 19.03
N TRP A 189 -11.75 -9.32 18.12
CA TRP A 189 -12.47 -9.95 17.03
C TRP A 189 -11.51 -10.54 16.01
N VAL A 190 -11.19 -11.80 16.20
CA VAL A 190 -10.52 -12.60 15.18
C VAL A 190 -11.58 -13.34 14.41
N LEU A 191 -11.51 -13.37 13.09
CA LEU A 191 -12.34 -14.29 12.31
C LEU A 191 -12.21 -15.71 12.88
N PRO A 192 -13.27 -16.49 12.96
CA PRO A 192 -13.25 -17.83 13.59
C PRO A 192 -12.19 -18.77 13.03
N GLU A 193 -11.73 -18.51 11.81
CA GLU A 193 -10.64 -19.22 11.15
C GLU A 193 -9.85 -18.22 10.29
N PRO A 194 -9.01 -17.32 10.88
CA PRO A 194 -8.07 -16.59 10.06
C PRO A 194 -7.17 -17.63 9.40
N LYS A 195 -7.18 -17.65 8.10
CA LYS A 195 -6.23 -18.46 7.35
C LYS A 195 -4.92 -17.71 7.40
N VAL A 196 -4.09 -18.05 8.37
CA VAL A 196 -2.75 -17.50 8.44
C VAL A 196 -2.02 -17.87 7.17
N GLY A 197 -1.46 -16.85 6.54
CA GLY A 197 -0.86 -16.98 5.25
C GLY A 197 0.45 -17.76 5.26
N VAL A 198 1.54 -17.04 5.20
CA VAL A 198 2.89 -17.60 5.12
C VAL A 198 3.85 -16.69 5.88
N GLU A 199 4.89 -17.28 6.41
CA GLU A 199 5.98 -16.53 6.99
C GLU A 199 6.77 -15.77 5.91
N ILE A 200 7.01 -14.48 6.11
CA ILE A 200 7.59 -13.58 5.12
C ILE A 200 9.12 -13.55 5.29
N ASP A 201 9.88 -13.58 4.20
CA ASP A 201 11.35 -13.59 4.27
C ASP A 201 11.95 -12.20 4.56
N VAL A 202 11.34 -11.14 4.05
CA VAL A 202 11.81 -9.75 4.23
C VAL A 202 10.64 -8.83 4.53
N ILE A 203 10.70 -8.11 5.65
CA ILE A 203 9.72 -7.11 6.07
C ILE A 203 10.48 -5.83 6.45
N LEU A 204 10.31 -4.75 5.69
CA LEU A 204 10.99 -3.48 5.92
C LEU A 204 10.03 -2.30 5.89
N GLY A 205 10.04 -1.45 6.92
CA GLY A 205 9.22 -0.24 6.96
C GLY A 205 9.15 0.41 8.34
N GLY A 206 8.06 1.13 8.58
CA GLY A 206 7.70 1.66 9.91
C GLY A 206 6.86 0.67 10.71
N GLY A 207 6.25 1.15 11.82
CA GLY A 207 5.22 0.39 12.52
C GLY A 207 5.70 -0.43 13.72
N ALA A 208 6.88 -0.14 14.27
CA ALA A 208 7.38 -0.84 15.47
C ALA A 208 6.35 -0.86 16.63
N ARG A 209 5.43 0.10 16.65
CA ARG A 209 4.39 0.17 17.70
C ARG A 209 3.45 -1.05 17.74
N HIS A 210 3.27 -1.74 16.62
CA HIS A 210 2.43 -2.94 16.54
C HIS A 210 3.20 -4.24 16.82
N PHE A 211 4.53 -4.13 17.00
CA PHE A 211 5.42 -5.22 17.38
C PHE A 211 5.88 -5.11 18.84
N LEU A 212 5.79 -3.93 19.44
CA LEU A 212 6.26 -3.65 20.78
C LEU A 212 5.10 -3.43 21.77
N PRO A 213 5.20 -3.93 23.01
CA PRO A 213 4.21 -3.68 24.05
C PRO A 213 4.18 -2.21 24.48
N ARG A 214 2.97 -1.72 24.81
CA ARG A 214 2.77 -0.33 25.29
C ARG A 214 3.56 -0.03 26.56
N ASN A 215 3.59 -0.97 27.49
CA ASN A 215 4.25 -0.85 28.77
C ASN A 215 5.49 -1.75 28.78
N ASN A 216 6.45 -1.44 27.93
CA ASN A 216 7.71 -2.20 27.94
C ASN A 216 8.60 -1.74 29.10
N PRO A 217 8.74 -2.51 30.19
CA PRO A 217 9.63 -2.16 31.31
C PRO A 217 11.11 -2.18 30.88
N ASN A 218 11.43 -2.88 29.79
CA ASN A 218 12.78 -3.00 29.24
C ASN A 218 12.97 -2.14 27.99
N ARG A 219 12.72 -0.82 28.10
CA ARG A 219 12.96 0.13 27.00
C ARG A 219 14.35 0.05 26.36
N ASN A 220 15.31 -0.59 27.04
CA ASN A 220 16.68 -0.74 26.57
C ASN A 220 16.91 -1.91 25.60
N GLY A 221 15.87 -2.70 25.31
CA GLY A 221 15.94 -3.84 24.39
C GLY A 221 15.71 -3.44 22.93
N ASN A 222 14.68 -4.05 22.33
CA ASN A 222 14.33 -3.90 20.91
C ASN A 222 13.86 -2.51 20.50
N ALA A 223 13.38 -1.69 21.45
CA ALA A 223 12.88 -0.34 21.19
C ALA A 223 13.99 0.69 20.95
N THR A 224 15.20 0.50 21.46
CA THR A 224 16.31 1.44 21.24
C THR A 224 16.86 1.29 19.82
N VAL A 225 16.91 2.40 19.07
CA VAL A 225 17.50 2.42 17.74
C VAL A 225 19.01 2.28 17.83
N ARG A 226 19.59 1.34 17.08
CA ARG A 226 20.99 0.98 17.17
C ARG A 226 21.68 0.98 15.82
N ASP A 227 22.96 1.36 15.83
CA ASP A 227 23.86 1.23 14.67
C ASP A 227 24.25 -0.25 14.41
N ARG A 228 25.05 -0.49 13.37
CA ARG A 228 25.61 -1.81 13.01
C ARG A 228 26.45 -2.48 14.11
N ASN A 229 27.01 -1.69 15.02
CA ASN A 229 27.81 -2.16 16.14
C ASN A 229 26.98 -2.38 17.41
N GLY A 230 25.66 -2.22 17.33
CA GLY A 230 24.74 -2.34 18.45
C GLY A 230 24.75 -1.13 19.40
N GLN A 231 25.40 0.00 19.04
CA GLN A 231 25.43 1.20 19.87
C GLN A 231 24.15 2.01 19.67
N PRO A 232 23.57 2.58 20.74
CA PRO A 232 22.42 3.45 20.63
C PRO A 232 22.69 4.66 19.73
N ILE A 233 21.77 4.92 18.78
CA ILE A 233 21.76 6.17 18.01
C ILE A 233 21.10 7.25 18.87
N THR A 234 21.67 8.45 18.84
CA THR A 234 21.16 9.60 19.59
C THR A 234 20.55 10.64 18.65
N ASP A 235 19.52 11.32 19.15
CA ASP A 235 18.92 12.48 18.47
C ASP A 235 19.80 13.74 18.56
N GLY A 236 19.34 14.85 17.98
CA GLY A 236 20.02 16.14 18.00
C GLY A 236 20.26 16.72 19.41
N ASN A 237 19.60 16.18 20.44
CA ASN A 237 19.77 16.55 21.84
C ASN A 237 20.67 15.58 22.61
N GLY A 238 21.24 14.60 21.94
CA GLY A 238 22.10 13.57 22.54
C GLY A 238 21.34 12.50 23.34
N GLN A 239 20.01 12.41 23.18
CA GLN A 239 19.21 11.37 23.81
C GLN A 239 19.09 10.15 22.91
N PRO A 240 19.11 8.93 23.46
CA PRO A 240 18.88 7.72 22.67
C PRO A 240 17.52 7.77 21.95
N VAL A 241 17.52 7.48 20.66
CA VAL A 241 16.28 7.32 19.88
C VAL A 241 15.61 6.03 20.28
N VAL A 242 14.34 6.11 20.67
CA VAL A 242 13.55 4.98 21.18
C VAL A 242 12.22 4.88 20.44
N LEU A 243 11.93 3.70 19.91
CA LEU A 243 10.65 3.38 19.29
C LEU A 243 9.61 3.08 20.38
N SER A 244 8.41 3.59 20.21
CA SER A 244 7.29 3.37 21.15
C SER A 244 6.44 2.19 20.74
N GLY A 245 6.01 1.39 21.73
CA GLY A 245 5.05 0.31 21.56
C GLY A 245 3.61 0.75 21.79
N ARG A 246 2.64 0.04 21.17
CA ARG A 246 1.21 0.28 21.33
C ARG A 246 0.42 -0.97 21.73
N ARG A 247 1.00 -2.16 21.59
CA ARG A 247 0.32 -3.43 21.89
C ARG A 247 -0.19 -3.47 23.33
N SER A 248 -1.46 -3.78 23.51
CA SER A 248 -2.10 -3.86 24.82
C SER A 248 -2.04 -5.27 25.44
N ASP A 249 -1.68 -6.27 24.65
CA ASP A 249 -1.49 -7.66 25.08
C ASP A 249 -0.13 -7.92 25.75
N ASN A 250 0.75 -6.92 25.78
CA ASN A 250 2.11 -7.00 26.32
C ASN A 250 3.04 -8.01 25.63
N VAL A 251 2.70 -8.43 24.42
CA VAL A 251 3.57 -9.32 23.61
C VAL A 251 4.63 -8.50 22.90
N ASP A 252 5.91 -8.91 23.00
CA ASP A 252 7.01 -8.38 22.19
C ASP A 252 7.19 -9.27 20.95
N LEU A 253 6.61 -8.85 19.83
CA LEU A 253 6.71 -9.60 18.57
C LEU A 253 8.11 -9.56 17.97
N ILE A 254 8.96 -8.60 18.35
CA ILE A 254 10.35 -8.56 17.88
C ILE A 254 11.16 -9.70 18.50
N GLU A 255 10.93 -10.01 19.79
CA GLU A 255 11.57 -11.19 20.39
C GLU A 255 11.10 -12.49 19.72
N ILE A 256 9.79 -12.64 19.50
CA ILE A 256 9.24 -13.79 18.78
C ILE A 256 9.84 -13.90 17.37
N ALA A 257 9.98 -12.79 16.66
CA ALA A 257 10.60 -12.77 15.34
C ALA A 257 12.05 -13.27 15.40
N LYS A 258 12.84 -12.82 16.38
CA LYS A 258 14.23 -13.28 16.56
C LYS A 258 14.30 -14.78 16.88
N GLU A 259 13.41 -15.28 17.73
CA GLU A 259 13.29 -16.72 18.03
C GLU A 259 12.95 -17.55 16.78
N ARG A 260 12.24 -16.94 15.81
CA ARG A 260 11.90 -17.53 14.51
C ARG A 260 12.93 -17.25 13.40
N GLY A 261 14.14 -16.83 13.77
CA GLY A 261 15.25 -16.65 12.83
C GLY A 261 15.28 -15.30 12.11
N TYR A 262 14.49 -14.32 12.52
CA TYR A 262 14.61 -12.98 11.92
C TYR A 262 15.82 -12.24 12.46
N VAL A 263 16.64 -11.73 11.55
CA VAL A 263 17.63 -10.70 11.83
C VAL A 263 16.89 -9.38 11.96
N TYR A 264 16.86 -8.81 13.16
CA TYR A 264 16.16 -7.55 13.42
C TYR A 264 17.10 -6.36 13.28
N VAL A 265 16.70 -5.37 12.48
CA VAL A 265 17.40 -4.08 12.32
C VAL A 265 16.41 -2.92 12.48
N ASN A 266 16.87 -1.80 13.03
CA ASN A 266 16.00 -0.63 13.26
C ASN A 266 16.67 0.70 12.94
N SER A 267 17.77 0.68 12.20
CA SER A 267 18.41 1.88 11.66
C SER A 267 18.90 1.67 10.23
N ARG A 268 19.11 2.77 9.52
CA ARG A 268 19.75 2.79 8.20
C ARG A 268 21.11 2.10 8.20
N ASP A 269 21.93 2.41 9.19
CA ASP A 269 23.28 1.87 9.28
C ASP A 269 23.26 0.34 9.47
N ALA A 270 22.40 -0.16 10.36
CA ALA A 270 22.22 -1.60 10.56
C ALA A 270 21.59 -2.29 9.35
N LEU A 271 20.69 -1.62 8.61
CA LEU A 271 20.11 -2.16 7.39
C LEU A 271 21.18 -2.31 6.29
N LEU A 272 21.99 -1.29 6.07
CA LEU A 272 23.02 -1.34 5.03
C LEU A 272 24.13 -2.36 5.34
N ASP A 273 24.39 -2.65 6.62
CA ASP A 273 25.32 -3.70 7.05
C ASP A 273 24.87 -5.11 6.59
N ILE A 274 23.58 -5.31 6.33
CA ILE A 274 23.07 -6.58 5.79
C ILE A 274 23.72 -6.91 4.45
N LEU A 275 24.12 -5.92 3.65
CA LEU A 275 24.78 -6.14 2.36
C LEU A 275 26.16 -6.83 2.54
N ASP A 276 26.82 -6.63 3.67
CA ASP A 276 28.08 -7.31 4.02
C ASP A 276 27.82 -8.72 4.60
N ARG A 277 26.58 -9.02 4.96
CA ARG A 277 26.13 -10.25 5.62
C ARG A 277 25.19 -11.11 4.79
N LEU A 278 25.13 -10.92 3.48
CA LEU A 278 24.21 -11.63 2.58
C LEU A 278 24.37 -13.16 2.59
N ASN A 279 25.52 -13.67 3.02
CA ASN A 279 25.76 -15.10 3.20
C ASN A 279 24.93 -15.74 4.34
N GLU A 280 24.31 -14.95 5.19
CA GLU A 280 23.37 -15.44 6.20
C GLU A 280 22.01 -15.81 5.61
N PHE A 281 21.66 -15.24 4.46
CA PHE A 281 20.36 -15.37 3.81
C PHE A 281 20.40 -16.32 2.60
N THR A 282 20.60 -17.59 2.84
CA THR A 282 20.67 -18.62 1.78
C THR A 282 19.46 -19.56 1.87
N PRO A 283 19.16 -20.36 0.84
CA PRO A 283 18.09 -21.35 0.90
C PRO A 283 18.22 -22.36 2.03
N ASP A 284 19.46 -22.70 2.41
CA ASP A 284 19.76 -23.67 3.46
C ASP A 284 19.74 -23.04 4.87
N ASN A 285 19.71 -21.72 4.97
CA ASN A 285 19.65 -20.98 6.23
C ASN A 285 18.27 -20.36 6.40
N ASP A 286 17.66 -20.59 7.56
CA ASP A 286 16.33 -20.07 7.88
C ASP A 286 16.31 -18.57 8.23
N ALA A 287 17.43 -17.86 8.11
CA ALA A 287 17.51 -16.44 8.40
C ALA A 287 16.52 -15.62 7.52
N LYS A 288 15.76 -14.74 8.17
CA LYS A 288 14.81 -13.78 7.58
C LYS A 288 15.16 -12.37 8.05
N LEU A 289 14.64 -11.35 7.43
CA LEU A 289 14.95 -9.95 7.75
C LEU A 289 13.71 -9.18 8.19
N LEU A 290 13.76 -8.61 9.38
CA LEU A 290 12.78 -7.67 9.92
C LEU A 290 13.41 -6.31 10.18
N GLY A 291 12.99 -5.27 9.48
CA GLY A 291 13.44 -3.90 9.70
C GLY A 291 12.27 -2.98 10.07
N LEU A 292 12.30 -2.42 11.29
CA LEU A 292 11.30 -1.48 11.78
C LEU A 292 11.98 -0.18 12.19
N PHE A 293 11.87 0.87 11.37
CA PHE A 293 12.71 2.06 11.47
C PHE A 293 12.05 3.26 12.17
N SER A 294 10.74 3.18 12.42
CA SER A 294 9.98 4.18 13.13
C SER A 294 8.86 3.56 13.96
N SER A 295 8.35 4.28 14.95
CA SER A 295 7.23 3.81 15.77
C SER A 295 5.94 3.69 14.96
N SER A 296 5.68 4.66 14.08
CA SER A 296 4.52 4.71 13.18
C SER A 296 5.00 4.60 11.74
N HIS A 297 4.50 5.44 10.84
CA HIS A 297 5.02 5.52 9.48
C HIS A 297 6.46 6.02 9.49
N ARG A 298 7.26 5.68 8.49
CA ARG A 298 8.54 6.34 8.25
C ARG A 298 8.33 7.85 8.09
N SER A 299 9.28 8.64 8.53
CA SER A 299 9.22 10.11 8.35
C SER A 299 9.11 10.48 6.87
N TYR A 300 8.45 11.59 6.57
CA TYR A 300 8.46 12.13 5.21
C TYR A 300 9.89 12.32 4.73
N GLU A 301 10.15 12.07 3.45
CA GLU A 301 11.51 12.05 2.90
C GLU A 301 12.24 13.39 3.13
N ALA A 302 11.52 14.53 3.02
CA ALA A 302 12.08 15.84 3.31
C ALA A 302 12.55 15.98 4.78
N GLU A 303 11.79 15.42 5.72
CA GLU A 303 12.13 15.41 7.15
C GLU A 303 13.20 14.37 7.47
N ARG A 304 13.09 13.17 6.87
CA ARG A 304 14.07 12.11 7.02
C ARG A 304 15.48 12.60 6.72
N GLN A 305 15.67 13.29 5.62
CA GLN A 305 16.97 13.82 5.21
C GLN A 305 17.59 14.79 6.23
N ARG A 306 16.78 15.53 6.97
CA ARG A 306 17.25 16.60 7.87
C ARG A 306 17.16 16.24 9.35
N LEU A 307 16.11 15.54 9.76
CA LEU A 307 15.79 15.31 11.17
C LEU A 307 15.97 13.84 11.58
N TYR A 308 15.78 12.90 10.67
CA TYR A 308 15.77 11.47 10.98
C TYR A 308 16.72 10.66 10.05
N PRO A 309 18.00 11.07 9.93
CA PRO A 309 18.92 10.45 8.97
C PRO A 309 19.26 8.99 9.30
N TRP A 310 18.84 8.50 10.47
CA TRP A 310 18.96 7.10 10.86
C TRP A 310 17.86 6.20 10.29
N GLU A 311 16.77 6.75 9.76
CA GLU A 311 15.78 6.00 9.00
C GLU A 311 16.30 5.78 7.57
N PRO A 312 16.15 4.57 6.98
CA PRO A 312 16.55 4.33 5.60
C PRO A 312 15.54 4.97 4.62
N ALA A 313 15.99 5.32 3.43
CA ALA A 313 15.14 5.69 2.31
C ALA A 313 14.42 4.45 1.73
N LEU A 314 13.34 4.65 0.98
CA LEU A 314 12.61 3.55 0.34
C LEU A 314 13.49 2.79 -0.65
N TRP A 315 14.28 3.51 -1.45
CA TRP A 315 15.20 2.88 -2.40
C TRP A 315 16.29 2.06 -1.71
N GLU A 316 16.77 2.45 -0.53
CA GLU A 316 17.75 1.67 0.25
C GLU A 316 17.13 0.38 0.79
N MET A 317 15.90 0.47 1.33
CA MET A 317 15.14 -0.69 1.78
C MET A 317 14.88 -1.66 0.62
N THR A 318 14.52 -1.13 -0.55
CA THR A 318 14.26 -1.92 -1.76
C THR A 318 15.51 -2.62 -2.27
N MET A 319 16.64 -1.92 -2.30
CA MET A 319 17.94 -2.47 -2.70
C MET A 319 18.34 -3.64 -1.78
N VAL A 320 18.28 -3.46 -0.47
CA VAL A 320 18.61 -4.52 0.50
C VAL A 320 17.65 -5.69 0.37
N ALA A 321 16.34 -5.43 0.24
CA ALA A 321 15.34 -6.48 0.06
C ALA A 321 15.61 -7.32 -1.20
N ILE A 322 15.93 -6.70 -2.34
CA ILE A 322 16.28 -7.39 -3.59
C ILE A 322 17.49 -8.30 -3.37
N GLU A 323 18.57 -7.78 -2.76
CA GLU A 323 19.80 -8.55 -2.56
C GLU A 323 19.61 -9.73 -1.60
N VAL A 324 18.82 -9.59 -0.54
CA VAL A 324 18.46 -10.68 0.38
C VAL A 324 17.60 -11.72 -0.34
N LEU A 325 16.52 -11.31 -1.01
CA LEU A 325 15.57 -12.21 -1.66
C LEU A 325 16.20 -13.00 -2.83
N LYS A 326 17.13 -12.40 -3.58
CA LYS A 326 17.91 -13.08 -4.63
C LYS A 326 18.68 -14.29 -4.09
N ARG A 327 19.10 -14.24 -2.85
CA ARG A 327 19.90 -15.31 -2.22
C ARG A 327 19.02 -16.32 -1.50
N LYS A 328 17.86 -15.91 -1.04
CA LYS A 328 16.96 -16.72 -0.22
C LYS A 328 16.29 -17.85 -0.99
N SER A 329 16.16 -17.75 -2.33
CA SER A 329 15.56 -18.79 -3.16
C SER A 329 16.22 -18.91 -4.53
N ASP A 330 16.43 -20.17 -4.96
CA ASP A 330 16.91 -20.48 -6.31
C ASP A 330 15.81 -20.37 -7.38
N LYS A 331 14.55 -20.22 -6.98
CA LYS A 331 13.44 -19.96 -7.91
C LYS A 331 13.29 -18.49 -8.24
N GLY A 332 13.72 -17.59 -7.37
CA GLY A 332 13.53 -16.17 -7.44
C GLY A 332 12.62 -15.66 -6.35
N PHE A 333 11.92 -14.53 -6.58
CA PHE A 333 11.13 -13.90 -5.52
C PHE A 333 9.91 -13.13 -6.03
N PHE A 334 8.98 -12.87 -5.11
CA PHE A 334 7.94 -11.85 -5.19
C PHE A 334 8.23 -10.75 -4.16
N LEU A 335 8.25 -9.51 -4.60
CA LEU A 335 8.47 -8.33 -3.74
C LEU A 335 7.40 -7.29 -4.02
N MET A 336 6.71 -6.83 -2.98
CA MET A 336 5.87 -5.64 -3.02
C MET A 336 6.62 -4.47 -2.37
N VAL A 337 6.63 -3.32 -3.06
CA VAL A 337 7.26 -2.07 -2.61
C VAL A 337 6.24 -0.95 -2.64
N GLU A 338 6.03 -0.29 -1.51
CA GLU A 338 5.03 0.78 -1.39
C GLU A 338 5.66 2.13 -1.08
N GLY A 339 5.28 3.14 -1.88
CA GLY A 339 5.49 4.55 -1.59
C GLY A 339 4.25 5.16 -0.92
N GLY A 340 3.94 4.70 0.29
CA GLY A 340 2.66 4.99 0.95
C GLY A 340 2.53 6.39 1.53
N ARG A 341 3.63 7.16 1.64
CA ARG A 341 3.56 8.52 2.19
C ARG A 341 3.13 9.57 1.16
N ILE A 342 3.00 9.20 -0.12
CA ILE A 342 2.46 10.07 -1.17
C ILE A 342 0.99 10.39 -0.84
N ASP A 343 0.18 9.36 -0.59
CA ASP A 343 -1.22 9.49 -0.18
C ASP A 343 -1.39 10.36 1.07
N HIS A 344 -0.58 10.12 2.09
CA HIS A 344 -0.64 10.90 3.33
C HIS A 344 -0.38 12.40 3.11
N LEU A 345 0.48 12.77 2.17
CA LEU A 345 0.68 14.16 1.80
C LEU A 345 -0.51 14.73 1.04
N GLU A 346 -1.17 13.93 0.23
CA GLU A 346 -2.37 14.34 -0.49
C GLU A 346 -3.56 14.52 0.45
N HIS A 347 -3.68 13.70 1.48
CA HIS A 347 -4.65 13.89 2.56
C HIS A 347 -4.34 15.10 3.45
N ALA A 348 -3.09 15.45 3.68
CA ALA A 348 -2.69 16.55 4.56
C ALA A 348 -3.16 17.94 4.07
N ASN A 349 -3.38 18.11 2.81
CA ASN A 349 -4.26 19.07 2.16
C ASN A 349 -4.24 20.49 2.68
N ALA A 350 -3.11 21.02 2.92
CA ALA A 350 -3.02 22.43 3.26
C ALA A 350 -2.28 23.16 2.14
N GLY A 351 -2.92 24.07 1.49
CA GLY A 351 -2.36 24.82 0.38
C GLY A 351 -2.93 24.35 -0.95
N GLY A 352 -4.14 24.64 -1.19
CA GLY A 352 -4.81 24.35 -2.43
C GLY A 352 -5.74 25.48 -2.85
N ILE A 353 -6.55 25.19 -3.81
CA ILE A 353 -7.67 26.06 -4.16
C ILE A 353 -8.74 25.88 -3.09
N GLY A 354 -8.87 26.85 -2.19
CA GLY A 354 -9.98 26.94 -1.28
C GLY A 354 -11.20 27.50 -1.98
N TYR A 355 -12.38 27.09 -1.53
CA TYR A 355 -13.65 27.68 -1.96
C TYR A 355 -14.13 28.64 -0.88
N GLU A 356 -14.06 29.93 -1.14
CA GLU A 356 -14.52 30.96 -0.22
C GLU A 356 -15.51 31.88 -0.91
N GLY A 357 -16.68 32.07 -0.33
CA GLY A 357 -17.69 33.02 -0.80
C GLY A 357 -18.15 32.83 -2.25
N ASN A 358 -18.41 31.60 -2.68
CA ASN A 358 -18.75 31.24 -4.07
C ASN A 358 -17.64 31.50 -5.10
N ARG A 359 -16.39 31.56 -4.67
CA ARG A 359 -15.23 31.70 -5.55
C ARG A 359 -14.15 30.69 -5.17
N TYR A 360 -13.52 30.13 -6.17
CA TYR A 360 -12.29 29.38 -5.96
C TYR A 360 -11.17 30.40 -5.69
N THR A 361 -10.61 30.36 -4.51
CA THR A 361 -9.43 31.15 -4.16
C THR A 361 -8.23 30.25 -4.02
N VAL A 362 -7.13 30.68 -4.61
CA VAL A 362 -5.85 30.02 -4.33
C VAL A 362 -5.46 30.46 -2.91
N VAL A 363 -5.42 29.54 -1.98
CA VAL A 363 -4.88 29.81 -0.67
C VAL A 363 -3.36 29.87 -0.80
N ALA A 364 -2.83 31.10 -0.77
CA ALA A 364 -1.41 31.35 -0.99
C ALA A 364 -0.50 30.84 0.14
N ASP A 365 -1.07 30.35 1.21
CA ASP A 365 -0.29 29.89 2.36
C ASP A 365 0.05 28.42 2.22
N VAL A 366 0.98 28.18 1.35
CA VAL A 366 1.58 26.87 1.08
C VAL A 366 2.38 26.36 2.29
N GLU A 367 2.59 27.19 3.29
CA GLU A 367 3.29 26.80 4.52
C GLU A 367 2.46 25.89 5.44
N ALA A 368 1.17 25.78 5.15
CA ALA A 368 0.26 25.05 6.03
C ALA A 368 0.22 23.53 5.82
N ILE A 369 0.91 22.98 4.82
CA ILE A 369 0.67 21.61 4.35
C ILE A 369 1.13 20.48 5.25
N VAL A 370 1.87 20.71 6.27
CA VAL A 370 2.47 19.57 6.98
C VAL A 370 2.19 19.59 8.46
N ALA A 371 0.97 19.83 8.82
CA ALA A 371 0.51 19.57 10.16
C ALA A 371 -0.26 18.25 10.20
N ASP A 372 0.36 17.16 9.86
CA ASP A 372 -0.18 15.87 10.20
C ASP A 372 0.15 15.54 11.66
N GLU A 373 -0.54 16.19 12.57
CA GLU A 373 -0.45 15.93 14.01
C GLU A 373 -0.88 14.50 14.35
N VAL A 374 -1.64 13.84 13.47
CA VAL A 374 -2.19 12.51 13.72
C VAL A 374 -1.13 11.44 13.55
N TYR A 375 -0.17 11.65 12.63
CA TYR A 375 0.78 10.60 12.25
C TYR A 375 2.23 10.86 12.69
N SER A 376 2.63 12.10 12.88
CA SER A 376 4.02 12.43 13.21
C SER A 376 4.31 12.67 14.68
N GLY A 377 3.31 12.75 15.53
CA GLY A 377 3.52 13.03 16.96
C GLY A 377 4.04 14.44 17.26
N GLY A 378 3.78 15.39 16.39
CA GLY A 378 4.18 16.79 16.51
C GLY A 378 4.92 17.24 15.26
N ALA A 379 4.31 18.15 14.53
CA ALA A 379 4.86 18.65 13.27
C ALA A 379 6.17 19.41 13.49
N ASN A 380 7.27 18.79 13.13
CA ASN A 380 8.51 19.49 12.92
C ASN A 380 8.52 20.05 11.49
N ARG A 381 7.73 21.09 11.27
CA ARG A 381 7.80 21.80 9.99
C ARG A 381 9.22 22.23 9.71
N LEU A 382 9.73 21.82 8.57
CA LEU A 382 11.02 22.32 8.13
C LEU A 382 10.86 23.75 7.62
N PRO A 383 11.52 24.75 8.23
CA PRO A 383 11.44 26.12 7.77
C PRO A 383 11.82 26.25 6.29
N GLY A 384 10.97 26.90 5.51
CA GLY A 384 11.21 27.17 4.10
C GLY A 384 11.06 25.97 3.16
N VAL A 385 10.43 24.87 3.61
CA VAL A 385 10.03 23.73 2.79
C VAL A 385 8.53 23.76 2.59
N TYR A 386 8.10 23.72 1.33
CA TYR A 386 6.69 23.78 0.97
C TYR A 386 6.13 22.37 0.71
N GLY A 387 4.82 22.23 0.69
CA GLY A 387 4.19 20.94 0.47
C GLY A 387 4.52 20.31 -0.88
N SER A 388 4.71 21.12 -1.93
CA SER A 388 5.19 20.62 -3.21
C SER A 388 6.60 20.02 -3.11
N ASP A 389 7.48 20.59 -2.29
CA ASP A 389 8.83 20.06 -2.07
C ASP A 389 8.78 18.71 -1.33
N TYR A 390 7.83 18.55 -0.38
CA TYR A 390 7.59 17.29 0.30
C TYR A 390 7.11 16.23 -0.70
N MET A 391 6.09 16.54 -1.50
CA MET A 391 5.53 15.63 -2.49
C MET A 391 6.57 15.18 -3.53
N ILE A 392 7.34 16.14 -4.07
CA ILE A 392 8.40 15.86 -5.04
C ILE A 392 9.42 14.86 -4.46
N LYS A 393 9.78 15.00 -3.20
CA LYS A 393 10.74 14.09 -2.54
C LYS A 393 10.18 12.72 -2.26
N GLU A 394 8.92 12.60 -1.85
CA GLU A 394 8.28 11.30 -1.65
C GLU A 394 8.15 10.52 -2.96
N VAL A 395 7.67 11.18 -4.01
CA VAL A 395 7.55 10.56 -5.33
C VAL A 395 8.93 10.18 -5.90
N LEU A 396 9.96 10.98 -5.61
CA LEU A 396 11.31 10.69 -6.07
C LEU A 396 11.96 9.52 -5.32
N ASP A 397 11.70 9.37 -4.01
CA ASP A 397 12.14 8.20 -3.24
C ASP A 397 11.51 6.91 -3.79
N PHE A 398 10.21 6.97 -4.12
CA PHE A 398 9.50 5.89 -4.79
C PHE A 398 10.07 5.60 -6.19
N ASP A 399 10.37 6.62 -6.97
CA ASP A 399 10.97 6.48 -8.30
C ASP A 399 12.38 5.88 -8.25
N TYR A 400 13.18 6.25 -7.26
CA TYR A 400 14.49 5.64 -7.04
C TYR A 400 14.38 4.16 -6.65
N ALA A 401 13.36 3.79 -5.88
CA ALA A 401 13.09 2.39 -5.57
C ALA A 401 12.77 1.58 -6.84
N ILE A 402 11.98 2.14 -7.77
CA ILE A 402 11.74 1.51 -9.09
C ILE A 402 13.06 1.38 -9.87
N GLY A 403 13.94 2.35 -9.73
CA GLY A 403 15.27 2.31 -10.31
C GLY A 403 16.09 1.09 -9.89
N GLU A 404 15.98 0.65 -8.64
CA GLU A 404 16.65 -0.56 -8.15
C GLU A 404 16.10 -1.83 -8.85
N GLY A 405 14.80 -1.90 -9.08
CA GLY A 405 14.20 -3.00 -9.86
C GLY A 405 14.67 -3.01 -11.32
N LEU A 406 14.81 -1.84 -11.95
CA LEU A 406 15.34 -1.74 -13.30
C LEU A 406 16.82 -2.16 -13.37
N GLN A 407 17.60 -1.91 -12.33
CA GLN A 407 18.98 -2.40 -12.25
C GLN A 407 18.99 -3.94 -12.20
N LEU A 408 18.14 -4.55 -11.37
CA LEU A 408 17.99 -6.00 -11.32
C LEU A 408 17.59 -6.58 -12.68
N MET A 409 16.62 -5.96 -13.35
CA MET A 409 16.13 -6.43 -14.65
C MET A 409 17.22 -6.36 -15.73
N ASN A 410 18.14 -5.41 -15.62
CA ASN A 410 19.27 -5.24 -16.55
C ASN A 410 20.46 -6.15 -16.21
N ASP A 411 20.48 -6.79 -15.05
CA ASP A 411 21.49 -7.77 -14.69
C ASP A 411 21.20 -9.12 -15.38
N ALA A 412 21.93 -9.40 -16.42
CA ALA A 412 21.77 -10.63 -17.20
C ALA A 412 21.99 -11.92 -16.37
N THR A 413 22.60 -11.84 -15.21
CA THR A 413 22.87 -12.98 -14.31
C THR A 413 21.76 -13.20 -13.29
N ALA A 414 20.88 -12.21 -13.09
CA ALA A 414 19.84 -12.27 -12.07
C ALA A 414 18.72 -13.26 -12.43
N GLY A 415 18.38 -13.39 -13.71
CA GLY A 415 17.27 -14.22 -14.19
C GLY A 415 16.19 -13.41 -14.92
N GLN A 416 14.98 -13.97 -15.00
CA GLN A 416 13.83 -13.28 -15.58
C GLN A 416 13.19 -12.36 -14.54
N THR A 417 12.90 -11.13 -14.93
CA THR A 417 12.32 -10.13 -14.05
C THR A 417 11.11 -9.48 -14.73
N LEU A 418 10.01 -9.35 -13.99
CA LEU A 418 8.83 -8.58 -14.32
C LEU A 418 8.70 -7.44 -13.31
N ILE A 419 8.59 -6.23 -13.79
CA ILE A 419 8.31 -5.02 -13.00
C ILE A 419 6.93 -4.50 -13.38
N LEU A 420 6.12 -4.22 -12.37
CA LEU A 420 4.87 -3.48 -12.47
C LEU A 420 4.92 -2.29 -11.51
N SER A 421 4.50 -1.12 -11.97
CA SER A 421 4.35 0.09 -11.13
C SER A 421 3.00 0.71 -11.37
N THR A 422 2.23 0.91 -10.32
CA THR A 422 0.89 1.48 -10.35
C THR A 422 0.57 2.20 -9.05
N SER A 423 -0.68 2.61 -8.88
CA SER A 423 -1.27 3.09 -7.63
C SER A 423 -2.50 2.25 -7.30
N ASP A 424 -2.87 2.20 -6.04
CA ASP A 424 -4.12 1.59 -5.57
C ASP A 424 -5.33 2.50 -5.80
N HIS A 425 -5.14 3.83 -5.76
CA HIS A 425 -6.09 4.88 -6.10
C HIS A 425 -5.38 6.21 -6.36
N GLU A 426 -6.12 7.23 -6.74
CA GLU A 426 -5.68 8.62 -6.72
C GLU A 426 -6.24 9.31 -5.48
N CYS A 427 -5.51 10.27 -4.93
CA CYS A 427 -5.90 11.02 -3.75
C CYS A 427 -5.84 12.52 -3.98
N GLY A 428 -6.76 13.25 -3.38
CA GLY A 428 -6.78 14.70 -3.30
C GLY A 428 -7.10 15.44 -4.60
N GLY A 429 -7.28 14.76 -5.74
CA GLY A 429 -7.46 15.44 -7.03
C GLY A 429 -6.30 16.38 -7.35
N PHE A 430 -5.09 15.94 -7.03
CA PHE A 430 -3.86 16.71 -7.15
C PHE A 430 -3.66 17.31 -8.55
N ALA A 431 -3.34 18.60 -8.62
CA ALA A 431 -3.04 19.29 -9.87
C ALA A 431 -1.85 20.24 -9.74
N VAL A 432 -1.02 20.31 -10.77
CA VAL A 432 -0.01 21.37 -10.91
C VAL A 432 -0.69 22.59 -11.52
N VAL A 433 -0.78 23.68 -10.77
CA VAL A 433 -1.56 24.87 -11.18
C VAL A 433 -0.70 26.09 -11.53
N GLY A 434 0.56 26.11 -11.15
CA GLY A 434 1.40 27.26 -11.41
C GLY A 434 2.79 27.19 -10.81
N LEU A 435 3.48 28.31 -10.82
CA LEU A 435 4.75 28.55 -10.14
C LEU A 435 4.60 29.70 -9.15
N HIS A 436 5.09 29.53 -7.94
CA HIS A 436 5.24 30.63 -7.00
C HIS A 436 6.38 31.53 -7.46
N ASP A 437 6.08 32.81 -7.69
CA ASP A 437 7.04 33.80 -8.15
C ASP A 437 7.06 35.01 -7.22
N ALA A 438 7.95 34.98 -6.24
CA ALA A 438 8.10 36.08 -5.28
C ALA A 438 8.57 37.39 -5.91
N GLN A 439 9.25 37.33 -7.06
CA GLN A 439 9.70 38.53 -7.77
C GLN A 439 8.53 39.18 -8.52
N ASP A 440 7.71 38.39 -9.17
CA ASP A 440 6.51 38.88 -9.86
C ASP A 440 5.50 39.50 -8.86
N ALA A 441 5.40 38.98 -7.65
CA ALA A 441 4.58 39.54 -6.59
C ALA A 441 4.96 40.98 -6.21
N GLN A 442 6.24 41.34 -6.32
CA GLN A 442 6.73 42.71 -6.06
C GLN A 442 6.45 43.65 -7.21
N GLY A 443 6.42 43.15 -8.44
CA GLY A 443 6.20 43.96 -9.63
C GLY A 443 4.74 44.06 -10.05
N ASN A 444 4.08 42.98 -10.18
CA ASN A 444 2.71 42.86 -10.72
C ASN A 444 1.65 42.45 -9.73
N GLY A 445 2.02 42.14 -8.49
CA GLY A 445 1.10 41.70 -7.45
C GLY A 445 0.58 40.27 -7.60
N THR A 446 1.21 39.47 -8.46
CA THR A 446 0.77 38.10 -8.75
C THR A 446 1.74 37.12 -8.11
N LEU A 447 1.35 36.55 -6.98
CA LEU A 447 2.18 35.61 -6.24
C LEU A 447 2.31 34.26 -6.96
N ILE A 448 1.32 33.88 -7.74
CA ILE A 448 1.30 32.63 -8.49
C ILE A 448 1.23 32.91 -9.98
N ARG A 449 2.25 32.50 -10.68
CA ARG A 449 2.31 32.61 -12.13
C ARG A 449 1.62 31.39 -12.75
N THR A 450 0.54 31.64 -13.44
CA THR A 450 -0.23 30.63 -14.17
C THR A 450 -0.13 30.91 -15.68
N TYR A 451 -0.58 29.98 -16.50
CA TYR A 451 -0.86 30.28 -17.88
C TYR A 451 -2.06 31.25 -17.93
N ALA A 452 -1.77 32.52 -17.78
CA ALA A 452 -2.74 33.53 -17.96
C ALA A 452 -2.51 34.15 -19.31
N ARG A 453 -3.50 34.46 -19.99
CA ARG A 453 -3.44 35.30 -21.15
C ARG A 453 -4.19 36.58 -20.86
N GLU A 454 -3.91 37.59 -21.61
CA GLU A 454 -4.73 38.76 -21.52
C GLU A 454 -6.19 38.41 -21.81
N PRO A 455 -7.10 38.94 -21.05
CA PRO A 455 -8.51 38.74 -21.29
C PRO A 455 -8.82 39.24 -22.70
N ILE A 456 -9.84 38.65 -23.30
CA ILE A 456 -10.40 39.16 -24.55
C ILE A 456 -10.65 40.64 -24.33
N LYS A 457 -10.08 41.46 -25.22
CA LYS A 457 -10.29 42.90 -25.18
C LYS A 457 -11.78 43.20 -25.24
N THR A 458 -12.18 44.18 -24.51
CA THR A 458 -13.59 44.58 -24.39
C THR A 458 -14.20 45.01 -25.74
N ASP A 459 -13.39 45.23 -26.75
CA ASP A 459 -13.79 45.52 -28.15
C ASP A 459 -14.08 44.24 -28.96
N GLY A 460 -13.99 43.06 -28.36
CA GLY A 460 -14.21 41.78 -29.03
C GLY A 460 -13.01 41.29 -29.86
N GLN A 461 -11.91 41.97 -29.84
CA GLN A 461 -10.72 41.55 -30.56
C GLN A 461 -9.93 40.50 -29.76
N PHE A 462 -9.68 39.40 -30.42
CA PHE A 462 -8.88 38.33 -29.89
C PHE A 462 -7.40 38.66 -30.07
N THR A 463 -6.67 38.67 -28.98
CA THR A 463 -5.20 38.76 -29.09
C THR A 463 -4.67 37.37 -29.38
N PRO A 464 -4.13 37.08 -30.52
CA PRO A 464 -3.76 35.71 -30.93
C PRO A 464 -2.54 35.17 -30.21
N VAL A 465 -1.82 36.00 -29.47
CA VAL A 465 -0.62 35.61 -28.75
C VAL A 465 -0.84 35.84 -27.27
N PRO A 466 -0.63 34.85 -26.41
CA PRO A 466 -0.64 35.05 -24.98
C PRO A 466 0.48 35.97 -24.55
N THR A 467 0.16 37.20 -24.23
CA THR A 467 1.18 38.23 -23.95
C THR A 467 1.82 38.07 -22.58
N ASN A 468 1.21 37.35 -21.72
CA ASN A 468 1.80 37.10 -20.43
C ASN A 468 2.90 36.05 -20.41
N ILE A 469 3.12 35.37 -21.53
CA ILE A 469 4.25 34.46 -21.66
C ILE A 469 5.54 35.23 -21.83
N ASP A 470 5.43 36.48 -22.35
CA ASP A 470 6.57 37.25 -22.69
C ASP A 470 6.79 38.47 -21.87
N ARG A 471 6.29 38.44 -20.74
CA ARG A 471 6.59 39.56 -19.94
C ARG A 471 7.89 39.52 -19.37
N GLY A 472 8.69 39.84 -20.02
CA GLY A 472 9.77 39.71 -19.39
C GLY A 472 10.78 39.51 -19.95
N ASP A 473 10.86 39.89 -20.62
CA ASP A 473 12.13 39.84 -20.81
C ASP A 473 12.76 38.64 -20.85
N ASP A 474 12.22 37.72 -20.47
CA ASP A 474 12.79 36.54 -20.31
C ASP A 474 12.29 35.67 -21.08
N GLU A 475 12.08 36.14 -21.93
CA GLU A 475 12.02 35.17 -22.61
C GLU A 475 10.95 34.34 -22.30
N ILE A 476 10.32 33.90 -22.79
CA ILE A 476 9.58 32.71 -22.82
C ILE A 476 9.41 31.98 -21.54
N GLY A 477 9.93 32.56 -20.60
CA GLY A 477 10.31 31.76 -19.59
C GLY A 477 9.49 31.59 -18.42
N GLY A 478 8.34 31.98 -18.39
CA GLY A 478 7.54 32.04 -17.19
C GLY A 478 7.29 30.74 -16.44
N TRP A 479 7.46 29.60 -17.06
CA TRP A 479 7.08 28.32 -16.52
C TRP A 479 8.25 27.38 -16.20
N PHE A 480 9.41 27.91 -15.93
CA PHE A 480 10.52 27.11 -15.47
C PHE A 480 10.63 27.15 -13.96
N PRO A 481 10.39 26.04 -13.26
CA PRO A 481 10.69 25.97 -11.86
C PRO A 481 12.20 26.02 -11.64
N GLU A 482 12.62 26.67 -10.56
CA GLU A 482 14.03 26.91 -10.24
C GLU A 482 14.49 25.98 -9.12
N TYR A 483 14.79 24.74 -9.49
CA TYR A 483 15.38 23.76 -8.60
C TYR A 483 16.85 23.49 -8.98
N ARG A 484 17.67 23.29 -7.96
CA ARG A 484 19.03 22.75 -8.10
C ARG A 484 19.05 21.32 -7.59
N LEU A 485 19.88 20.48 -8.17
CA LEU A 485 20.06 19.11 -7.72
C LEU A 485 21.18 19.06 -6.70
N VAL A 486 20.87 18.52 -5.52
CA VAL A 486 21.79 18.34 -4.40
C VAL A 486 21.97 16.84 -4.18
N GLU A 487 23.21 16.42 -4.09
CA GLU A 487 23.51 15.02 -3.77
C GLU A 487 23.32 14.76 -2.27
N PHE A 488 22.54 13.73 -1.95
CA PHE A 488 22.39 13.24 -0.60
C PHE A 488 22.25 11.71 -0.62
N GLN A 489 23.10 11.02 0.13
CA GLN A 489 23.12 9.56 0.22
C GLN A 489 23.18 8.85 -1.16
N GLY A 490 24.00 9.39 -2.09
CA GLY A 490 24.22 8.80 -3.42
C GLY A 490 23.11 9.05 -4.44
N LYS A 491 22.08 9.82 -4.12
CA LYS A 491 21.02 10.21 -5.04
C LYS A 491 20.95 11.74 -5.18
N LEU A 492 20.38 12.20 -6.30
CA LEU A 492 20.22 13.63 -6.60
C LEU A 492 18.78 14.08 -6.24
N TRP A 493 18.69 15.05 -5.38
CA TRP A 493 17.42 15.59 -4.87
C TRP A 493 17.20 17.02 -5.31
N PRO A 494 16.03 17.38 -5.83
CA PRO A 494 15.71 18.76 -6.14
C PRO A 494 15.51 19.57 -4.85
N GLU A 495 16.22 20.69 -4.79
CA GLU A 495 16.06 21.70 -3.76
C GLU A 495 15.82 23.04 -4.44
N PRO A 496 14.94 23.90 -3.90
CA PRO A 496 14.77 25.25 -4.45
C PRO A 496 16.11 25.96 -4.61
N ALA A 497 16.32 26.64 -5.73
CA ALA A 497 17.62 27.26 -6.07
C ALA A 497 17.97 28.44 -5.14
N GLY A 498 17.00 28.98 -4.41
CA GLY A 498 17.18 30.03 -3.43
C GLY A 498 15.88 30.39 -2.73
N PRO A 499 15.89 31.36 -1.81
CA PRO A 499 14.70 31.74 -1.04
C PRO A 499 13.57 32.31 -1.92
N ASN A 500 13.93 32.92 -3.05
CA ASN A 500 13.00 33.49 -4.01
C ASN A 500 12.85 32.64 -5.28
N ALA A 501 13.29 31.39 -5.23
CA ALA A 501 13.19 30.49 -6.37
C ALA A 501 11.73 30.24 -6.76
N ARG A 502 11.47 30.15 -8.04
CA ARG A 502 10.16 29.77 -8.57
C ARG A 502 9.89 28.31 -8.28
N ARG A 503 8.93 28.06 -7.39
CA ARG A 503 8.55 26.71 -6.95
C ARG A 503 7.25 26.28 -7.61
N ILE A 504 7.08 24.98 -7.78
CA ILE A 504 5.85 24.38 -8.29
C ILE A 504 4.74 24.60 -7.29
N VAL A 505 3.61 25.14 -7.74
CA VAL A 505 2.39 25.27 -6.96
C VAL A 505 1.43 24.16 -7.33
N ILE A 506 0.96 23.49 -6.31
CA ILE A 506 0.01 22.39 -6.41
C ILE A 506 -1.33 22.80 -5.80
N ALA A 507 -2.41 22.22 -6.30
CA ALA A 507 -3.75 22.36 -5.77
C ALA A 507 -4.33 20.98 -5.50
N TYR A 508 -5.17 20.92 -4.48
CA TYR A 508 -5.94 19.74 -4.12
C TYR A 508 -7.43 20.01 -4.25
N GLY A 509 -8.19 19.01 -4.66
CA GLY A 509 -9.63 19.03 -4.58
C GLY A 509 -10.08 18.79 -3.14
N SER A 510 -10.67 19.80 -2.53
CA SER A 510 -11.25 19.70 -1.19
C SER A 510 -12.70 20.18 -1.20
N ASN A 511 -13.52 19.60 -0.33
CA ASN A 511 -14.90 20.02 -0.18
C ASN A 511 -15.02 21.14 0.84
N PRO A 512 -15.85 22.17 0.62
CA PRO A 512 -16.10 23.18 1.63
C PRO A 512 -16.83 22.57 2.82
N ILE A 513 -16.38 22.88 4.03
CA ILE A 513 -17.17 22.69 5.23
C ILE A 513 -18.11 23.89 5.35
N VAL A 514 -19.41 23.63 5.38
CA VAL A 514 -20.42 24.71 5.50
C VAL A 514 -21.06 24.70 6.88
N ASN A 515 -21.38 25.90 7.40
CA ASN A 515 -22.16 26.04 8.62
C ASN A 515 -23.67 25.77 8.35
N GLY A 516 -24.49 25.86 9.38
CA GLY A 516 -25.94 25.65 9.26
C GLY A 516 -26.68 26.65 8.35
N ASN A 517 -26.01 27.75 7.95
CA ASN A 517 -26.54 28.75 7.02
C ASN A 517 -26.05 28.53 5.58
N GLY A 518 -25.18 27.55 5.35
CA GLY A 518 -24.58 27.28 4.05
C GLY A 518 -23.30 28.10 3.76
N ASP A 519 -22.77 28.85 4.73
CA ASP A 519 -21.53 29.61 4.56
C ASP A 519 -20.32 28.66 4.71
N ALA A 520 -19.34 28.80 3.83
CA ALA A 520 -18.09 28.04 3.94
C ALA A 520 -17.28 28.51 5.16
N ILE A 521 -16.96 27.60 6.07
CA ILE A 521 -16.19 27.83 7.30
C ILE A 521 -14.86 27.10 7.33
N GLY A 522 -14.53 26.40 6.29
CA GLY A 522 -13.28 25.64 6.11
C GLY A 522 -13.35 24.69 4.94
N THR A 523 -12.32 23.87 4.81
CA THR A 523 -12.26 22.79 3.81
C THR A 523 -12.00 21.46 4.50
N THR A 524 -12.53 20.37 3.91
CA THR A 524 -12.17 19.03 4.35
C THR A 524 -10.75 18.69 3.89
N PRO A 525 -10.07 17.75 4.53
CA PRO A 525 -8.89 17.12 3.95
C PRO A 525 -9.17 16.54 2.56
N GLY A 526 -8.13 16.38 1.75
CA GLY A 526 -8.20 15.67 0.48
C GLY A 526 -8.69 14.25 0.70
N ASN A 527 -9.51 13.78 -0.20
CA ASN A 527 -10.04 12.42 -0.18
C ASN A 527 -9.65 11.70 -1.47
N HIS A 528 -9.76 10.39 -1.46
CA HIS A 528 -9.58 9.59 -2.65
C HIS A 528 -10.57 10.02 -3.74
N THR A 529 -10.12 9.92 -4.98
CA THR A 529 -10.95 10.29 -6.13
C THR A 529 -11.19 9.07 -7.04
N PRO A 530 -12.21 9.11 -7.91
CA PRO A 530 -12.49 8.03 -8.84
C PRO A 530 -11.62 8.08 -10.11
N GLN A 531 -10.50 8.80 -10.07
CA GLN A 531 -9.64 8.95 -11.25
C GLN A 531 -8.90 7.66 -11.54
N ASP A 532 -8.79 7.34 -12.85
CA ASP A 532 -7.91 6.28 -13.29
C ASP A 532 -6.47 6.64 -13.01
N VAL A 533 -5.67 5.64 -12.65
CA VAL A 533 -4.26 5.83 -12.37
C VAL A 533 -3.39 5.25 -13.49
N TRP A 534 -2.14 5.69 -13.53
CA TRP A 534 -1.17 5.18 -14.48
C TRP A 534 -0.63 3.82 -14.03
N VAL A 535 -0.41 2.94 -15.00
CA VAL A 535 0.35 1.71 -14.82
C VAL A 535 1.47 1.63 -15.83
N GLY A 536 2.66 1.29 -15.34
CA GLY A 536 3.83 0.96 -16.16
C GLY A 536 4.30 -0.45 -15.90
N ALA A 537 4.79 -1.11 -16.94
CA ALA A 537 5.34 -2.45 -16.84
C ALA A 537 6.57 -2.62 -17.70
N ASP A 538 7.47 -3.50 -17.27
CA ASP A 538 8.59 -3.96 -18.10
C ASP A 538 8.99 -5.39 -17.72
N ASP A 539 9.56 -6.12 -18.67
CA ASP A 539 10.16 -7.43 -18.44
C ASP A 539 11.38 -7.66 -19.33
N ASN A 540 12.30 -8.51 -18.90
CA ASN A 540 13.46 -8.90 -19.69
C ASN A 540 13.25 -10.21 -20.48
N VAL A 541 11.99 -10.59 -20.70
CA VAL A 541 11.59 -11.74 -21.54
C VAL A 541 10.89 -11.29 -22.83
N ASN A 542 11.41 -10.23 -23.44
CA ASN A 542 10.92 -9.64 -24.70
C ASN A 542 9.48 -9.09 -24.62
N GLY A 543 9.05 -8.64 -23.47
CA GLY A 543 7.72 -8.08 -23.27
C GLY A 543 6.61 -9.14 -23.21
N ALA A 544 6.94 -10.41 -23.04
CA ALA A 544 5.95 -11.49 -23.10
C ALA A 544 4.82 -11.35 -22.07
N PHE A 545 5.09 -10.71 -20.94
CA PHE A 545 4.12 -10.48 -19.88
C PHE A 545 3.78 -8.99 -19.73
N ALA A 546 4.79 -8.12 -19.68
CA ALA A 546 4.58 -6.70 -19.51
C ALA A 546 3.74 -6.06 -20.62
N SER A 547 3.85 -6.53 -21.86
CA SER A 547 3.03 -6.01 -22.97
C SER A 547 1.53 -6.27 -22.82
N ARG A 548 1.12 -7.16 -21.92
CA ARG A 548 -0.29 -7.47 -21.67
C ARG A 548 -1.10 -6.29 -21.13
N ILE A 549 -0.41 -5.28 -20.58
CA ILE A 549 -1.08 -4.05 -20.15
C ILE A 549 -1.41 -3.11 -21.32
N THR A 550 -0.87 -3.34 -22.52
CA THR A 550 -1.08 -2.45 -23.67
C THR A 550 -2.11 -2.99 -24.66
N GLY A 551 -2.63 -2.11 -25.52
CA GLY A 551 -3.51 -2.48 -26.61
C GLY A 551 -4.96 -2.77 -26.23
N ARG A 552 -5.32 -2.60 -24.95
CA ARG A 552 -6.68 -2.81 -24.44
C ARG A 552 -7.43 -1.51 -24.17
N GLY A 553 -6.79 -0.35 -24.32
CA GLY A 553 -7.33 0.95 -23.91
C GLY A 553 -7.17 1.15 -22.40
N LEU A 554 -8.28 1.17 -21.68
CA LEU A 554 -8.32 1.22 -20.22
C LEU A 554 -8.28 -0.21 -19.66
N LEU A 555 -7.46 -0.45 -18.65
CA LEU A 555 -7.41 -1.71 -17.92
C LEU A 555 -8.36 -1.69 -16.73
N ASP A 556 -8.81 -2.87 -16.39
CA ASP A 556 -9.43 -3.14 -15.11
C ASP A 556 -8.35 -3.43 -14.06
N ASN A 557 -8.51 -2.98 -12.80
CA ASN A 557 -7.52 -3.24 -11.76
C ASN A 557 -7.30 -4.74 -11.48
N THR A 558 -8.27 -5.59 -11.80
CA THR A 558 -8.12 -7.05 -11.71
C THR A 558 -7.21 -7.65 -12.79
N ASP A 559 -6.86 -6.90 -13.83
CA ASP A 559 -6.01 -7.39 -14.94
C ASP A 559 -4.54 -7.57 -14.55
N LEU A 560 -4.06 -6.94 -13.48
CA LEU A 560 -2.63 -6.99 -13.09
C LEU A 560 -2.28 -8.31 -12.39
N PHE A 561 -3.17 -8.85 -11.57
CA PHE A 561 -2.97 -10.09 -10.84
C PHE A 561 -2.61 -11.28 -11.77
N PRO A 562 -3.37 -11.60 -12.84
CA PRO A 562 -3.04 -12.72 -13.71
C PRO A 562 -1.70 -12.57 -14.44
N ILE A 563 -1.22 -11.33 -14.67
CA ILE A 563 0.09 -11.09 -15.29
C ILE A 563 1.20 -11.60 -14.38
N MET A 564 1.15 -11.24 -13.09
CA MET A 564 2.12 -11.66 -12.08
C MET A 564 2.04 -13.17 -11.82
N ARG A 565 0.82 -13.71 -11.64
CA ARG A 565 0.56 -15.14 -11.44
C ARG A 565 1.16 -15.99 -12.56
N ASP A 566 0.86 -15.63 -13.81
CA ASP A 566 1.31 -16.36 -15.00
C ASP A 566 2.83 -16.25 -15.18
N PHE A 567 3.43 -15.08 -14.86
CA PHE A 567 4.87 -14.92 -14.92
C PHE A 567 5.58 -15.86 -13.92
N LEU A 568 5.13 -15.90 -12.68
CA LEU A 568 5.67 -16.81 -11.65
C LEU A 568 5.35 -18.28 -12.00
N GLY A 569 4.26 -18.52 -12.72
CA GLY A 569 3.77 -19.88 -13.00
C GLY A 569 3.18 -20.54 -11.76
N VAL A 570 2.55 -19.76 -10.88
CA VAL A 570 1.88 -20.25 -9.67
C VAL A 570 0.40 -20.49 -9.94
N THR A 571 -0.18 -21.45 -9.24
CA THR A 571 -1.61 -21.79 -9.33
C THR A 571 -2.31 -21.30 -8.06
N ILE A 572 -3.38 -20.55 -8.24
CA ILE A 572 -4.23 -20.04 -7.16
C ILE A 572 -5.66 -20.43 -7.51
N THR A 573 -6.09 -21.58 -7.01
CA THR A 573 -7.43 -22.13 -7.33
C THR A 573 -8.51 -21.65 -6.38
N SER A 574 -8.15 -21.21 -5.18
CA SER A 574 -9.11 -20.74 -4.18
C SER A 574 -9.84 -19.45 -4.59
N ASN A 575 -9.26 -18.69 -5.52
CA ASN A 575 -9.80 -17.39 -5.95
C ASN A 575 -10.62 -17.50 -7.25
N GLU A 576 -10.59 -18.66 -7.92
CA GLU A 576 -11.41 -18.89 -9.09
C GLU A 576 -12.88 -19.05 -8.69
N ARG A 577 -13.78 -18.35 -9.37
CA ARG A 577 -15.21 -18.63 -9.21
C ARG A 577 -15.46 -20.07 -9.62
N LEU A 578 -15.98 -20.87 -8.70
CA LEU A 578 -16.46 -22.21 -9.04
C LEU A 578 -17.53 -22.07 -10.14
N PRO A 579 -17.55 -22.96 -11.13
CA PRO A 579 -18.67 -23.04 -12.08
C PRO A 579 -19.98 -23.13 -11.32
N ASP A 580 -21.04 -22.50 -11.86
CA ASP A 580 -22.35 -22.45 -11.21
C ASP A 580 -22.91 -23.80 -10.75
N GLU A 581 -22.46 -24.89 -11.35
CA GLU A 581 -22.82 -26.26 -10.97
C GLU A 581 -22.29 -26.74 -9.61
N LYS A 582 -21.27 -26.07 -9.04
CA LYS A 582 -20.68 -26.40 -7.72
C LYS A 582 -21.02 -25.42 -6.62
N ARG A 583 -21.83 -24.39 -6.89
CA ARG A 583 -22.28 -23.48 -5.84
C ARG A 583 -23.25 -24.18 -4.90
N SER A 584 -23.00 -24.09 -3.60
CA SER A 584 -24.03 -24.38 -2.61
C SER A 584 -25.20 -23.42 -2.86
N GLY A 585 -26.41 -23.87 -2.70
CA GLY A 585 -27.58 -23.02 -2.92
C GLY A 585 -27.66 -21.79 -1.99
N LEU A 586 -26.92 -21.80 -0.86
CA LEU A 586 -26.79 -20.70 0.09
C LEU A 586 -25.43 -20.01 -0.14
N GLY A 587 -25.45 -18.78 -0.65
CA GLY A 587 -24.29 -17.92 -0.80
C GLY A 587 -23.93 -17.21 0.50
N ALA A 588 -23.61 -15.91 0.44
CA ALA A 588 -23.18 -15.15 1.62
C ALA A 588 -24.28 -15.02 2.70
N VAL A 589 -23.85 -15.12 3.96
CA VAL A 589 -24.68 -14.82 5.15
C VAL A 589 -24.03 -13.64 5.87
N GLY A 590 -24.68 -12.47 5.84
CA GLY A 590 -24.26 -11.25 6.54
C GLY A 590 -25.10 -10.99 7.79
N ALA A 591 -24.54 -10.27 8.77
CA ALA A 591 -25.29 -9.82 9.96
C ALA A 591 -24.81 -8.42 10.35
N PHE A 592 -25.66 -7.40 10.23
CA PHE A 592 -25.28 -5.99 10.46
C PHE A 592 -26.44 -5.18 11.07
N PRO A 593 -26.19 -4.18 11.94
CA PRO A 593 -24.89 -3.86 12.53
C PRO A 593 -24.42 -4.90 13.54
N ASN A 594 -23.11 -5.08 13.68
CA ASN A 594 -22.52 -5.96 14.68
C ASN A 594 -21.26 -5.27 15.28
N PRO A 595 -21.28 -4.89 16.56
CA PRO A 595 -22.34 -5.08 17.57
C PRO A 595 -23.64 -4.33 17.26
N PHE A 596 -24.76 -4.85 17.79
CA PHE A 596 -26.07 -4.22 17.63
C PHE A 596 -26.73 -3.90 18.98
N GLY A 597 -27.54 -2.83 19.00
CA GLY A 597 -28.34 -2.45 20.17
C GLY A 597 -29.79 -2.93 20.06
N GLU A 598 -30.57 -2.31 19.18
CA GLU A 598 -31.99 -2.55 19.06
C GLU A 598 -32.36 -3.57 17.98
N LYS A 599 -31.64 -3.59 16.87
CA LYS A 599 -31.99 -4.41 15.72
C LYS A 599 -30.76 -4.87 14.93
N LEU A 600 -30.76 -6.15 14.57
CA LEU A 600 -29.79 -6.78 13.69
C LEU A 600 -30.49 -7.18 12.39
N ALA A 601 -29.92 -6.85 11.25
CA ALA A 601 -30.34 -7.39 9.96
C ALA A 601 -29.45 -8.58 9.59
N VAL A 602 -30.05 -9.73 9.33
CA VAL A 602 -29.38 -10.92 8.80
C VAL A 602 -29.71 -11.03 7.32
N THR A 603 -28.69 -10.92 6.47
CA THR A 603 -28.84 -10.94 5.01
C THR A 603 -28.34 -12.28 4.46
N LEU A 604 -29.11 -12.91 3.61
CA LEU A 604 -28.82 -14.17 2.95
C LEU A 604 -28.80 -13.97 1.44
N ALA A 605 -27.77 -14.43 0.78
CA ALA A 605 -27.77 -14.58 -0.67
C ALA A 605 -28.17 -16.01 -1.01
N ILE A 606 -29.21 -16.17 -1.82
CA ILE A 606 -29.73 -17.47 -2.27
C ILE A 606 -29.46 -17.56 -3.77
N ASP A 607 -28.66 -18.54 -4.19
CA ASP A 607 -28.26 -18.70 -5.59
C ASP A 607 -29.22 -19.61 -6.38
N ARG A 608 -29.87 -20.53 -5.69
CA ARG A 608 -30.91 -21.42 -6.25
C ARG A 608 -32.03 -21.66 -5.25
N PRO A 609 -33.25 -22.01 -5.69
CA PRO A 609 -34.36 -22.28 -4.75
C PRO A 609 -33.97 -23.38 -3.74
N GLN A 610 -34.11 -23.09 -2.45
CA GLN A 610 -33.79 -24.02 -1.38
C GLN A 610 -34.56 -23.71 -0.11
N THR A 611 -34.63 -24.69 0.79
CA THR A 611 -35.26 -24.54 2.10
C THR A 611 -34.26 -23.96 3.08
N VAL A 612 -34.60 -22.85 3.72
CA VAL A 612 -33.72 -22.16 4.67
C VAL A 612 -34.43 -21.94 5.99
N SER A 613 -33.73 -22.17 7.13
CA SER A 613 -34.13 -21.75 8.45
C SER A 613 -33.06 -20.89 9.12
N LEU A 614 -33.50 -19.93 9.95
CA LEU A 614 -32.63 -19.05 10.74
C LEU A 614 -33.00 -19.15 12.22
N GLU A 615 -32.00 -19.45 13.05
CA GLU A 615 -32.14 -19.57 14.49
C GLU A 615 -31.01 -18.79 15.19
N VAL A 616 -31.30 -18.29 16.40
CA VAL A 616 -30.33 -17.62 17.27
C VAL A 616 -30.06 -18.47 18.47
N TYR A 617 -28.78 -18.62 18.83
CA TYR A 617 -28.32 -19.36 20.01
C TYR A 617 -27.48 -18.45 20.90
N ASN A 618 -27.52 -18.67 22.22
CA ASN A 618 -26.61 -18.01 23.15
C ASN A 618 -25.23 -18.72 23.20
N ALA A 619 -24.29 -18.16 23.95
CA ALA A 619 -22.95 -18.71 24.11
C ALA A 619 -22.91 -20.13 24.76
N LEU A 620 -23.99 -20.56 25.38
CA LEU A 620 -24.13 -21.91 25.95
C LEU A 620 -24.75 -22.93 24.97
N GLY A 621 -24.98 -22.49 23.70
CA GLY A 621 -25.61 -23.35 22.69
C GLY A 621 -27.12 -23.55 22.85
N GLN A 622 -27.78 -22.78 23.73
CA GLN A 622 -29.22 -22.83 23.88
C GLN A 622 -29.90 -21.94 22.82
N ARG A 623 -30.93 -22.49 22.16
CA ARG A 623 -31.69 -21.73 21.20
C ARG A 623 -32.49 -20.62 21.89
N VAL A 624 -32.30 -19.40 21.38
CA VAL A 624 -32.89 -18.17 21.93
C VAL A 624 -34.11 -17.73 21.13
N ARG A 625 -33.96 -17.78 19.78
CA ARG A 625 -35.00 -17.30 18.88
C ARG A 625 -34.99 -18.07 17.57
N VAL A 626 -36.18 -18.34 17.03
CA VAL A 626 -36.38 -18.70 15.63
C VAL A 626 -36.72 -17.44 14.88
N LEU A 627 -35.82 -16.98 14.04
CA LEU A 627 -36.03 -15.79 13.20
C LEU A 627 -36.84 -16.14 11.96
N GLN A 628 -36.58 -17.32 11.38
CA GLN A 628 -37.33 -17.88 10.28
C GLN A 628 -37.42 -19.39 10.43
N ALA A 629 -38.63 -19.92 10.48
CA ALA A 629 -38.86 -21.34 10.35
C ALA A 629 -38.50 -21.78 8.91
N SER A 630 -38.29 -23.09 8.72
CA SER A 630 -37.97 -23.64 7.40
C SER A 630 -38.94 -23.14 6.33
N ALA A 631 -38.43 -22.41 5.38
CA ALA A 631 -39.18 -21.84 4.28
C ALA A 631 -38.38 -21.95 2.99
N GLN A 632 -39.07 -22.18 1.88
CA GLN A 632 -38.42 -22.22 0.57
C GLN A 632 -38.19 -20.78 0.08
N LEU A 633 -36.93 -20.44 -0.15
CA LEU A 633 -36.51 -19.14 -0.67
C LEU A 633 -36.12 -19.24 -2.14
N ALA A 634 -36.54 -18.26 -2.93
CA ALA A 634 -36.13 -18.11 -4.33
C ALA A 634 -34.73 -17.50 -4.42
N PRO A 635 -34.04 -17.62 -5.55
CA PRO A 635 -32.78 -16.92 -5.79
C PRO A 635 -32.94 -15.41 -5.55
N GLY A 636 -31.93 -14.80 -4.92
CA GLY A 636 -31.91 -13.38 -4.58
C GLY A 636 -31.40 -13.11 -3.17
N THR A 637 -31.42 -11.85 -2.78
CA THR A 637 -31.03 -11.42 -1.45
C THR A 637 -32.25 -11.33 -0.53
N HIS A 638 -32.22 -12.03 0.61
CA HIS A 638 -33.26 -12.04 1.62
C HIS A 638 -32.73 -11.45 2.92
N THR A 639 -33.52 -10.61 3.58
CA THR A 639 -33.12 -9.99 4.85
C THR A 639 -34.15 -10.32 5.93
N VAL A 640 -33.65 -10.88 7.05
CA VAL A 640 -34.44 -11.19 8.23
C VAL A 640 -33.91 -10.37 9.39
N ALA A 641 -34.79 -9.74 10.16
CA ALA A 641 -34.38 -8.88 11.25
C ALA A 641 -34.55 -9.57 12.61
N TRP A 642 -33.58 -9.39 13.51
CA TRP A 642 -33.70 -9.75 14.91
C TRP A 642 -33.72 -8.50 15.80
N ASP A 643 -34.74 -8.38 16.63
CA ASP A 643 -34.99 -7.27 17.55
C ASP A 643 -34.33 -7.47 18.94
N GLY A 644 -33.45 -8.44 19.07
CA GLY A 644 -32.77 -8.76 20.33
C GLY A 644 -33.73 -9.36 21.40
N ARG A 645 -34.82 -10.00 20.98
CA ARG A 645 -35.76 -10.68 21.85
C ARG A 645 -35.71 -12.20 21.65
N ASP A 646 -36.04 -12.94 22.73
CA ASP A 646 -36.21 -14.39 22.67
C ASP A 646 -37.58 -14.81 22.10
N ASP A 647 -37.84 -16.11 22.04
CA ASP A 647 -39.11 -16.66 21.56
C ASP A 647 -40.31 -16.30 22.47
N THR A 648 -40.10 -15.86 23.70
CA THR A 648 -41.14 -15.37 24.62
C THR A 648 -41.41 -13.87 24.45
N GLY A 649 -40.61 -13.17 23.68
CA GLY A 649 -40.64 -11.70 23.47
C GLY A 649 -39.89 -10.92 24.54
N ALA A 650 -39.17 -11.57 25.46
CA ALA A 650 -38.33 -10.90 26.44
C ALA A 650 -37.00 -10.45 25.82
N ASN A 651 -36.47 -9.29 26.26
CA ASN A 651 -35.16 -8.82 25.82
C ASN A 651 -34.06 -9.75 26.33
N VAL A 652 -33.20 -10.19 25.41
CA VAL A 652 -32.03 -10.98 25.79
C VAL A 652 -30.93 -10.09 26.40
N ALA A 653 -30.02 -10.66 27.18
CA ALA A 653 -28.92 -9.93 27.81
C ALA A 653 -27.91 -9.42 26.77
N SER A 654 -27.09 -8.42 27.14
CA SER A 654 -25.90 -8.08 26.36
C SER A 654 -24.92 -9.26 26.36
N GLY A 655 -24.36 -9.59 25.24
CA GLY A 655 -23.44 -10.72 25.11
C GLY A 655 -23.35 -11.27 23.70
N LEU A 656 -22.64 -12.39 23.59
CA LEU A 656 -22.40 -13.10 22.34
C LEU A 656 -23.57 -14.02 22.00
N TYR A 657 -23.98 -14.00 20.75
CA TYR A 657 -24.98 -14.90 20.17
C TYR A 657 -24.48 -15.46 18.84
N LEU A 658 -25.02 -16.61 18.45
CA LEU A 658 -24.78 -17.25 17.17
C LEU A 658 -26.07 -17.20 16.35
N VAL A 659 -26.02 -16.58 15.19
CA VAL A 659 -27.06 -16.73 14.17
C VAL A 659 -26.70 -17.93 13.31
N VAL A 660 -27.52 -18.96 13.33
CA VAL A 660 -27.32 -20.20 12.59
C VAL A 660 -28.30 -20.26 11.44
N VAL A 661 -27.79 -20.36 10.23
CA VAL A 661 -28.55 -20.55 9.01
C VAL A 661 -28.38 -21.99 8.55
N ARG A 662 -29.48 -22.69 8.35
CA ARG A 662 -29.48 -24.05 7.79
C ARG A 662 -30.17 -24.02 6.45
N SER A 663 -29.55 -24.62 5.46
CA SER A 663 -30.12 -24.84 4.14
C SER A 663 -30.20 -26.34 3.81
N ASP A 664 -30.69 -26.69 2.63
CA ASP A 664 -30.81 -28.08 2.20
C ASP A 664 -29.45 -28.82 2.17
N ASP A 665 -28.36 -28.10 1.96
CA ASP A 665 -27.02 -28.65 1.70
C ASP A 665 -25.92 -28.13 2.64
N GLN A 666 -26.19 -27.10 3.49
CA GLN A 666 -25.16 -26.60 4.40
C GLN A 666 -25.72 -25.92 5.66
N VAL A 667 -24.85 -25.74 6.64
CA VAL A 667 -25.10 -24.98 7.86
C VAL A 667 -24.02 -23.91 7.98
N VAL A 668 -24.46 -22.64 8.08
CA VAL A 668 -23.57 -21.49 8.28
C VAL A 668 -23.92 -20.82 9.59
N SER A 669 -22.93 -20.43 10.39
CA SER A 669 -23.15 -19.64 11.59
C SER A 669 -22.45 -18.29 11.51
N ARG A 670 -23.06 -17.28 12.18
CA ARG A 670 -22.45 -15.94 12.36
C ARG A 670 -22.55 -15.54 13.81
N GLN A 671 -21.42 -15.12 14.34
CA GLN A 671 -21.36 -14.55 15.67
C GLN A 671 -21.85 -13.11 15.64
N VAL A 672 -22.71 -12.74 16.59
CA VAL A 672 -23.23 -11.39 16.73
C VAL A 672 -23.19 -10.98 18.18
N VAL A 673 -22.89 -9.72 18.45
CA VAL A 673 -22.82 -9.18 19.81
C VAL A 673 -23.95 -8.19 20.02
N ARG A 674 -24.72 -8.44 21.05
CA ARG A 674 -25.71 -7.49 21.52
C ARG A 674 -25.10 -6.59 22.59
N ILE A 675 -25.28 -5.28 22.43
CA ILE A 675 -24.97 -4.26 23.41
C ILE A 675 -26.27 -3.53 23.80
N ARG A 676 -26.39 -3.13 25.06
CA ARG A 676 -27.53 -2.32 25.52
C ARG A 676 -27.19 -0.85 25.41
#